data_d95e8510513712acaf6b67852f50d980
#
_entry.id   d95e8510513712acaf6b67852f50d980
#
_cell.length_a   1.000
_cell.length_b   1.000
_cell.length_c   1.000
_cell.angle_alpha   90.00
_cell.angle_beta   90.00
_cell.angle_gamma   90.00
#
_symmetry.space_group_name_H-M   'P 1'
#
loop_
_entity.id
_entity.type
_entity.pdbx_description
1 polymer ?
#
loop_
_entity_poly.entity_id
_entity_poly.type
_entity_poly.pdbx_seq_one_letter_code
_entity_poly.pdbx_strand_id
1 'polypeptide(L)'
;MALKILGVAIVAVIILIGGLFAYFRKDLDKIRPGELAKRVQTTVTKYYDRNGALLWEDKGTDNYKLVVEADKISDYLKKATIAIEDRDFYKHHGISVSGLTRAMFSTASGRQVQGGSTLTQQLVKQVFFADDADKRGLSGIPRKIKEIILAIEVERMYNKEQILTLYLNQAPYGGRRNGAESAAQTYFGKSAKDLTLAEAALLASIPQNPSTFNPYNIAGRKMLLSRQHTTLDYMLEQGYITEAQAKEAKQYPILDKIKPETEQLAGIKAPHFVLMVRNQLERELGKAVVGRGGLTVKTTLDWRIQEKLETEMKAFFDSGRPGRVRISNGAATVEDAQTGQIVALVGSRDFNYAGFGQDNAATAFIQPGSTIKAFDYAKLFENRGSNQQNYGSGSILSDENIDKIYGAKLNNWDRRFMGSISIRRSLALSRNIPAVKAMYIAGNGSPKPTVDYIHNMGNTNYCQQEEAAGGYGLSAAIGACGTKQTELVNAYGTFARMGVAKPSTNVLEVTNSQGDTLKKWKDESKQATDPQVAYIINDILGDADAARDLHGYGAMNVPGVRTAAKTGTTDKNGHAKDVWIVNYSPALVMGMWLGNSDTSTINTPNSAFGMPVVRNVMSFAHNEVYAKQGKWKPNDWFKRPNGIQQQGKELYPSWWNKKQGETTEKIKFDRVSKKKATNCTPADAIEEIEVTKTIDPLTKKPSYSAPEGYDANADDDKHKCDDAKPSVSLSLSGSGSSRTITARATNGTFPLTSIDILVDGRSVKSESISGSGGSVSVDIRVSSPGRHTIQAIARDEGYYTASDSGSFSVGSSSSSD
;
A
#
# COMPACT_ATOMS: atom_id res chain seq x y z
N MET A 1 -12.50 63.48 -25.80
CA MET A 1 -11.52 62.46 -26.21
C MET A 1 -11.95 61.05 -25.76
N ALA A 2 -12.36 60.81 -24.52
CA ALA A 2 -12.80 59.52 -24.03
C ALA A 2 -13.98 58.87 -24.79
N LEU A 3 -15.01 59.64 -25.18
CA LEU A 3 -16.15 59.14 -25.97
C LEU A 3 -15.77 58.73 -27.42
N LYS A 4 -14.78 59.37 -28.03
CA LYS A 4 -14.27 58.99 -29.36
C LYS A 4 -13.43 57.69 -29.25
N ILE A 5 -12.62 57.52 -28.18
CA ILE A 5 -11.84 56.31 -27.93
C ILE A 5 -12.78 55.13 -27.62
N LEU A 6 -13.82 55.36 -26.84
CA LEU A 6 -14.85 54.32 -26.56
C LEU A 6 -15.58 53.91 -27.83
N GLY A 7 -15.93 54.90 -28.73
CA GLY A 7 -16.57 54.61 -30.01
C GLY A 7 -15.70 53.79 -30.96
N VAL A 8 -14.39 54.10 -31.05
CA VAL A 8 -13.42 53.31 -31.85
C VAL A 8 -13.24 51.93 -31.27
N ALA A 9 -13.17 51.79 -29.94
CA ALA A 9 -13.07 50.49 -29.28
C ALA A 9 -14.30 49.61 -29.57
N ILE A 10 -15.50 50.18 -29.50
CA ILE A 10 -16.75 49.46 -29.82
C ILE A 10 -16.76 48.99 -31.30
N VAL A 11 -16.36 49.86 -32.25
CA VAL A 11 -16.28 49.49 -33.67
C VAL A 11 -15.23 48.40 -33.90
N ALA A 12 -14.07 48.47 -33.25
CA ALA A 12 -13.04 47.45 -33.33
C ALA A 12 -13.53 46.09 -32.78
N VAL A 13 -14.27 46.10 -31.67
CA VAL A 13 -14.90 44.90 -31.09
C VAL A 13 -15.96 44.32 -32.04
N ILE A 14 -16.78 45.15 -32.68
CA ILE A 14 -17.78 44.70 -33.65
C ILE A 14 -17.11 44.07 -34.87
N ILE A 15 -16.04 44.69 -35.43
CA ILE A 15 -15.25 44.11 -36.53
C ILE A 15 -14.60 42.81 -36.14
N LEU A 16 -14.03 42.71 -34.93
CA LEU A 16 -13.45 41.49 -34.41
C LEU A 16 -14.50 40.37 -34.27
N ILE A 17 -15.67 40.68 -33.72
CA ILE A 17 -16.78 39.73 -33.60
C ILE A 17 -17.27 39.30 -34.99
N GLY A 18 -17.42 40.22 -35.92
CA GLY A 18 -17.81 39.92 -37.30
C GLY A 18 -16.79 39.05 -38.04
N GLY A 19 -15.48 39.31 -37.84
CA GLY A 19 -14.40 38.51 -38.37
C GLY A 19 -14.36 37.10 -37.79
N LEU A 20 -14.57 36.96 -36.47
CA LEU A 20 -14.72 35.69 -35.81
C LEU A 20 -15.96 34.92 -36.31
N PHE A 21 -17.08 35.59 -36.51
CA PHE A 21 -18.29 35.00 -37.05
C PHE A 21 -18.06 34.46 -38.49
N ALA A 22 -17.41 35.24 -39.35
CA ALA A 22 -17.05 34.83 -40.71
C ALA A 22 -16.07 33.64 -40.73
N TYR A 23 -15.10 33.62 -39.81
CA TYR A 23 -14.13 32.52 -39.68
C TYR A 23 -14.77 31.20 -39.24
N PHE A 24 -15.73 31.25 -38.30
CA PHE A 24 -16.40 30.05 -37.78
C PHE A 24 -17.61 29.61 -38.62
N ARG A 25 -18.00 30.36 -39.63
CA ARG A 25 -19.11 30.02 -40.54
C ARG A 25 -18.97 28.63 -41.18
N LYS A 26 -17.75 28.17 -41.45
CA LYS A 26 -17.48 26.81 -41.98
C LYS A 26 -17.88 25.67 -41.01
N ASP A 27 -18.02 25.94 -39.70
CA ASP A 27 -18.47 24.95 -38.73
C ASP A 27 -20.00 24.85 -38.65
N LEU A 28 -20.74 25.77 -39.30
CA LEU A 28 -22.20 25.83 -39.33
C LEU A 28 -22.84 24.67 -40.13
N ASP A 29 -22.11 24.12 -41.11
CA ASP A 29 -22.60 22.94 -41.84
C ASP A 29 -22.73 21.70 -40.93
N LYS A 30 -22.01 21.69 -39.81
CA LYS A 30 -22.05 20.62 -38.81
C LYS A 30 -23.30 20.66 -37.92
N ILE A 31 -24.01 21.82 -37.88
CA ILE A 31 -25.20 22.02 -37.04
C ILE A 31 -26.51 21.91 -37.83
N ARG A 32 -26.46 21.63 -39.14
CA ARG A 32 -27.68 21.43 -39.92
C ARG A 32 -28.54 20.32 -39.32
N PRO A 33 -29.88 20.46 -39.35
CA PRO A 33 -30.79 19.51 -38.68
C PRO A 33 -30.55 18.04 -38.96
N GLY A 34 -30.14 17.62 -40.13
CA GLY A 34 -29.82 16.22 -40.45
C GLY A 34 -28.48 15.71 -39.91
N GLU A 35 -27.50 16.60 -39.72
CA GLU A 35 -26.15 16.20 -39.26
C GLU A 35 -26.04 16.02 -37.73
N LEU A 36 -26.87 16.72 -36.96
CA LEU A 36 -26.97 16.52 -35.52
C LEU A 36 -27.49 15.10 -35.19
N ALA A 37 -28.49 14.62 -35.95
CA ALA A 37 -29.06 13.28 -35.74
C ALA A 37 -28.04 12.16 -36.02
N LYS A 38 -27.13 12.33 -36.99
CA LYS A 38 -26.08 11.37 -37.32
C LYS A 38 -25.00 11.24 -36.22
N ARG A 39 -24.84 12.24 -35.35
CA ARG A 39 -23.87 12.24 -34.25
C ARG A 39 -24.38 11.55 -33.00
N VAL A 40 -25.61 11.05 -33.02
CA VAL A 40 -26.32 10.48 -31.86
C VAL A 40 -26.36 8.96 -31.89
N GLN A 41 -25.51 8.30 -32.72
CA GLN A 41 -25.48 6.83 -32.77
C GLN A 41 -24.80 6.26 -31.52
N THR A 42 -25.47 5.29 -30.89
CA THR A 42 -24.93 4.55 -29.76
C THR A 42 -23.86 3.59 -30.25
N THR A 43 -22.62 3.76 -29.78
CA THR A 43 -21.53 2.86 -30.15
C THR A 43 -21.10 2.09 -28.90
N VAL A 44 -21.00 0.76 -28.99
CA VAL A 44 -20.56 -0.10 -27.90
C VAL A 44 -19.07 0.12 -27.62
N THR A 45 -18.70 0.39 -26.38
CA THR A 45 -17.28 0.36 -25.95
C THR A 45 -16.91 -1.06 -25.50
N LYS A 46 -15.82 -1.59 -26.05
CA LYS A 46 -15.35 -2.94 -25.72
C LYS A 46 -14.07 -2.87 -24.89
N TYR A 47 -14.08 -3.58 -23.78
CA TYR A 47 -12.91 -3.75 -22.91
C TYR A 47 -12.33 -5.14 -23.10
N TYR A 48 -11.05 -5.21 -23.38
CA TYR A 48 -10.31 -6.45 -23.57
C TYR A 48 -9.20 -6.59 -22.52
N ASP A 49 -8.88 -7.81 -22.15
CA ASP A 49 -7.65 -8.12 -21.44
C ASP A 49 -6.42 -7.91 -22.36
N ARG A 50 -5.22 -8.05 -21.81
CA ARG A 50 -3.97 -7.89 -22.57
C ARG A 50 -3.79 -8.90 -23.70
N ASN A 51 -4.45 -10.06 -23.63
CA ASN A 51 -4.36 -11.16 -24.57
C ASN A 51 -5.51 -11.15 -25.59
N GLY A 52 -6.46 -10.21 -25.52
CA GLY A 52 -7.59 -10.06 -26.41
C GLY A 52 -8.87 -10.75 -25.92
N ALA A 53 -8.90 -11.30 -24.71
CA ALA A 53 -10.12 -11.81 -24.11
C ALA A 53 -11.09 -10.67 -23.80
N LEU A 54 -12.35 -10.78 -24.23
CA LEU A 54 -13.37 -9.80 -23.97
C LEU A 54 -13.73 -9.80 -22.48
N LEU A 55 -13.60 -8.65 -21.83
CA LEU A 55 -13.97 -8.42 -20.43
C LEU A 55 -15.38 -7.87 -20.32
N TRP A 56 -15.71 -6.91 -21.17
CA TRP A 56 -17.02 -6.29 -21.15
C TRP A 56 -17.34 -5.55 -22.45
N GLU A 57 -18.58 -5.69 -22.88
CA GLU A 57 -19.19 -4.80 -23.85
C GLU A 57 -20.07 -3.81 -23.12
N ASP A 58 -19.56 -2.59 -22.93
CA ASP A 58 -20.34 -1.52 -22.36
C ASP A 58 -21.32 -1.01 -23.42
N LYS A 59 -22.47 -1.66 -23.44
CA LYS A 59 -23.61 -1.32 -24.33
C LYS A 59 -24.36 -0.10 -23.81
N GLY A 60 -23.96 0.43 -22.63
CA GLY A 60 -24.83 1.27 -21.85
C GLY A 60 -25.99 0.43 -21.31
N THR A 61 -27.11 1.02 -21.02
CA THR A 61 -28.38 0.30 -20.93
C THR A 61 -28.89 0.06 -22.35
N ASP A 62 -29.81 -0.86 -22.57
CA ASP A 62 -30.43 -1.09 -23.88
C ASP A 62 -31.06 0.17 -24.48
N ASN A 63 -31.26 1.21 -23.66
CA ASN A 63 -31.84 2.49 -24.01
C ASN A 63 -30.84 3.66 -23.88
N TYR A 64 -29.58 3.40 -24.03
CA TYR A 64 -28.46 4.29 -23.65
C TYR A 64 -28.49 5.67 -24.32
N LYS A 65 -29.04 5.95 -25.40
CA LYS A 65 -29.34 7.24 -25.99
C LYS A 65 -30.55 7.11 -26.90
N LEU A 66 -31.69 6.98 -26.29
CA LEU A 66 -32.94 7.03 -27.03
C LEU A 66 -33.26 8.48 -27.27
N VAL A 67 -33.14 8.89 -28.53
CA VAL A 67 -33.65 10.18 -28.99
C VAL A 67 -35.17 10.08 -29.09
N VAL A 68 -35.85 10.88 -28.31
CA VAL A 68 -37.33 10.93 -28.30
C VAL A 68 -37.79 12.30 -28.72
N GLU A 69 -39.01 12.36 -29.34
CA GLU A 69 -39.68 13.57 -29.68
C GLU A 69 -40.13 14.36 -28.44
N ALA A 70 -40.38 15.66 -28.60
CA ALA A 70 -40.74 16.57 -27.51
C ALA A 70 -41.97 16.12 -26.69
N ASP A 71 -42.95 15.49 -27.31
CA ASP A 71 -44.17 14.96 -26.69
C ASP A 71 -43.94 13.69 -25.86
N LYS A 72 -42.80 13.08 -25.99
CA LYS A 72 -42.33 11.91 -25.23
C LYS A 72 -41.46 12.27 -24.03
N ILE A 73 -41.33 13.57 -23.71
CA ILE A 73 -40.60 14.05 -22.52
C ILE A 73 -41.58 14.72 -21.56
N SER A 74 -41.53 14.37 -20.30
CA SER A 74 -42.40 14.93 -19.24
C SER A 74 -42.26 16.45 -19.16
N ASP A 75 -43.42 17.14 -19.06
CA ASP A 75 -43.44 18.59 -18.85
C ASP A 75 -42.78 18.99 -17.53
N TYR A 76 -42.82 18.12 -16.51
CA TYR A 76 -42.09 18.35 -15.26
C TYR A 76 -40.58 18.39 -15.50
N LEU A 77 -40.04 17.50 -16.35
CA LEU A 77 -38.60 17.49 -16.65
C LEU A 77 -38.18 18.71 -17.46
N LYS A 78 -38.98 19.12 -18.46
CA LYS A 78 -38.74 20.34 -19.23
C LYS A 78 -38.67 21.57 -18.32
N LYS A 79 -39.69 21.75 -17.46
CA LYS A 79 -39.80 22.87 -16.51
C LYS A 79 -38.72 22.82 -15.44
N ALA A 80 -38.39 21.65 -14.86
CA ALA A 80 -37.32 21.48 -13.89
C ALA A 80 -35.96 21.86 -14.48
N THR A 81 -35.68 21.43 -15.71
CA THR A 81 -34.43 21.74 -16.40
C THR A 81 -34.29 23.25 -16.64
N ILE A 82 -35.35 23.91 -17.12
CA ILE A 82 -35.36 25.38 -17.31
C ILE A 82 -35.18 26.08 -15.97
N ALA A 83 -35.87 25.64 -14.92
CA ALA A 83 -35.85 26.28 -13.62
C ALA A 83 -34.45 26.28 -12.99
N ILE A 84 -33.71 25.18 -13.12
CA ILE A 84 -32.38 25.01 -12.46
C ILE A 84 -31.22 25.46 -13.36
N GLU A 85 -31.28 25.30 -14.68
CA GLU A 85 -30.17 25.55 -15.59
C GLU A 85 -30.27 26.91 -16.29
N ASP A 86 -31.47 27.38 -16.67
CA ASP A 86 -31.65 28.59 -17.52
C ASP A 86 -33.03 29.19 -17.34
N ARG A 87 -33.29 29.85 -16.20
CA ARG A 87 -34.62 30.40 -15.86
C ARG A 87 -35.18 31.42 -16.86
N ASP A 88 -34.33 32.04 -17.67
CA ASP A 88 -34.72 33.03 -18.70
C ASP A 88 -34.70 32.45 -20.11
N PHE A 89 -34.70 31.12 -20.26
CA PHE A 89 -34.55 30.38 -21.51
C PHE A 89 -35.42 30.88 -22.63
N TYR A 90 -36.69 31.15 -22.38
CA TYR A 90 -37.62 31.67 -23.43
C TYR A 90 -37.47 33.14 -23.75
N LYS A 91 -36.61 33.92 -23.00
CA LYS A 91 -36.51 35.38 -23.15
C LYS A 91 -35.26 35.82 -23.92
N HIS A 92 -34.23 35.00 -23.95
CA HIS A 92 -32.96 35.31 -24.62
C HIS A 92 -32.78 34.57 -25.93
N HIS A 93 -31.80 34.98 -26.74
CA HIS A 93 -31.41 34.39 -28.02
C HIS A 93 -29.96 33.84 -27.95
N GLY A 94 -29.75 32.79 -27.15
CA GLY A 94 -28.46 32.09 -27.02
C GLY A 94 -27.53 32.67 -25.95
N ILE A 95 -27.73 33.93 -25.53
CA ILE A 95 -26.95 34.57 -24.45
C ILE A 95 -27.90 35.19 -23.43
N SER A 96 -27.73 34.92 -22.17
CA SER A 96 -28.46 35.56 -21.06
C SER A 96 -27.57 36.60 -20.39
N VAL A 97 -27.84 37.90 -20.63
CA VAL A 97 -27.13 39.01 -19.97
C VAL A 97 -27.45 39.01 -18.46
N SER A 98 -28.70 38.74 -18.10
CA SER A 98 -29.13 38.62 -16.72
C SER A 98 -28.46 37.43 -15.97
N GLY A 99 -28.23 36.35 -16.71
CA GLY A 99 -27.47 35.18 -16.17
C GLY A 99 -26.01 35.51 -15.93
N LEU A 100 -25.36 36.22 -16.86
CA LEU A 100 -23.97 36.65 -16.69
C LEU A 100 -23.77 37.60 -15.51
N THR A 101 -24.64 38.57 -15.35
CA THR A 101 -24.59 39.52 -14.21
C THR A 101 -24.83 38.80 -12.87
N ARG A 102 -25.81 37.93 -12.80
CA ARG A 102 -26.04 37.11 -11.61
C ARG A 102 -24.80 36.23 -11.23
N ALA A 103 -24.17 35.57 -12.20
CA ALA A 103 -22.99 34.77 -11.98
C ALA A 103 -21.81 35.60 -11.46
N MET A 104 -21.62 36.83 -11.96
CA MET A 104 -20.58 37.74 -11.47
C MET A 104 -20.86 38.19 -10.01
N PHE A 105 -22.11 38.54 -9.70
CA PHE A 105 -22.46 38.93 -8.31
C PHE A 105 -22.42 37.77 -7.31
N SER A 106 -22.81 36.56 -7.69
CA SER A 106 -22.75 35.39 -6.82
C SER A 106 -21.31 34.98 -6.51
N THR A 107 -20.41 35.08 -7.50
CA THR A 107 -18.97 34.82 -7.31
C THR A 107 -18.34 35.86 -6.36
N ALA A 108 -18.75 37.14 -6.47
CA ALA A 108 -18.26 38.20 -5.61
C ALA A 108 -18.78 38.13 -4.16
N SER A 109 -19.94 37.50 -3.94
CA SER A 109 -20.59 37.38 -2.62
C SER A 109 -20.33 36.04 -1.90
N GLY A 110 -19.50 35.16 -2.45
CA GLY A 110 -19.16 33.87 -1.85
C GLY A 110 -20.33 32.86 -1.76
N ARG A 111 -21.45 33.14 -2.44
CA ARG A 111 -22.59 32.23 -2.56
C ARG A 111 -22.36 31.20 -3.66
N GLN A 112 -22.99 30.04 -3.58
CA GLN A 112 -22.88 28.97 -4.59
C GLN A 112 -23.06 29.54 -6.01
N VAL A 113 -22.07 29.33 -6.87
CA VAL A 113 -22.02 29.87 -8.24
C VAL A 113 -23.16 29.29 -9.05
N GLN A 114 -24.19 30.08 -9.36
CA GLN A 114 -25.16 29.75 -10.41
C GLN A 114 -24.47 29.89 -11.78
N GLY A 115 -24.58 28.87 -12.64
CA GLY A 115 -23.96 28.87 -13.95
C GLY A 115 -24.51 30.02 -14.84
N GLY A 116 -23.61 30.83 -15.37
CA GLY A 116 -23.99 31.91 -16.32
C GLY A 116 -24.13 31.45 -17.77
N SER A 117 -24.10 30.17 -18.08
CA SER A 117 -24.24 29.59 -19.43
C SER A 117 -25.67 29.16 -19.69
N THR A 118 -26.20 29.53 -20.88
CA THR A 118 -27.53 29.13 -21.31
C THR A 118 -27.63 27.68 -21.71
N LEU A 119 -28.83 27.09 -21.74
CA LEU A 119 -29.10 25.72 -22.24
C LEU A 119 -28.56 25.56 -23.68
N THR A 120 -28.72 26.56 -24.54
CA THR A 120 -28.18 26.54 -25.91
C THR A 120 -26.65 26.49 -25.95
N GLN A 121 -25.96 27.23 -25.06
CA GLN A 121 -24.51 27.16 -24.93
C GLN A 121 -24.06 25.80 -24.39
N GLN A 122 -24.79 25.24 -23.45
CA GLN A 122 -24.50 23.89 -22.92
C GLN A 122 -24.70 22.82 -24.00
N LEU A 123 -25.78 22.91 -24.80
CA LEU A 123 -26.02 22.01 -25.93
C LEU A 123 -24.85 22.08 -26.94
N VAL A 124 -24.47 23.27 -27.35
CA VAL A 124 -23.35 23.50 -28.27
C VAL A 124 -22.05 22.93 -27.70
N LYS A 125 -21.78 23.19 -26.44
CA LYS A 125 -20.62 22.62 -25.75
C LYS A 125 -20.60 21.09 -25.81
N GLN A 126 -21.72 20.46 -25.49
CA GLN A 126 -21.83 18.98 -25.43
C GLN A 126 -21.70 18.34 -26.82
N VAL A 127 -22.19 18.99 -27.86
CA VAL A 127 -22.19 18.43 -29.22
C VAL A 127 -20.88 18.66 -29.96
N PHE A 128 -20.28 19.86 -29.84
CA PHE A 128 -19.16 20.32 -30.68
C PHE A 128 -17.83 20.40 -29.97
N PHE A 129 -17.83 20.54 -28.64
CA PHE A 129 -16.65 20.74 -27.82
C PHE A 129 -16.55 19.72 -26.67
N ALA A 130 -17.09 18.54 -26.89
CA ALA A 130 -17.07 17.47 -25.88
C ALA A 130 -15.63 17.15 -25.46
N ASP A 131 -14.68 17.10 -26.40
CA ASP A 131 -13.27 16.79 -26.18
C ASP A 131 -12.50 17.91 -25.45
N ASP A 132 -12.98 19.14 -25.57
CA ASP A 132 -12.40 20.34 -24.94
C ASP A 132 -13.20 20.81 -23.71
N ALA A 133 -14.21 20.05 -23.31
CA ALA A 133 -15.17 20.45 -22.25
C ALA A 133 -14.52 20.75 -20.91
N ASP A 134 -13.39 20.12 -20.60
CA ASP A 134 -12.67 20.23 -19.32
C ASP A 134 -11.62 21.36 -19.31
N LYS A 135 -11.32 22.01 -20.43
CA LYS A 135 -10.43 23.18 -20.48
C LYS A 135 -11.06 24.36 -19.76
N ARG A 136 -10.39 24.84 -18.70
CA ARG A 136 -10.83 25.97 -17.84
C ARG A 136 -9.80 27.09 -17.82
N GLY A 137 -10.18 28.26 -17.30
CA GLY A 137 -9.32 29.44 -17.21
C GLY A 137 -8.97 29.99 -18.61
N LEU A 138 -7.79 30.55 -18.79
CA LEU A 138 -7.35 31.21 -20.04
C LEU A 138 -7.37 30.25 -21.24
N SER A 139 -7.07 28.97 -21.07
CA SER A 139 -7.13 27.98 -22.16
C SER A 139 -8.54 27.64 -22.62
N GLY A 140 -9.55 27.96 -21.85
CA GLY A 140 -10.97 27.76 -22.17
C GLY A 140 -11.61 28.94 -22.89
N ILE A 141 -10.98 30.13 -22.95
CA ILE A 141 -11.56 31.35 -23.56
C ILE A 141 -11.88 31.17 -25.05
N PRO A 142 -10.98 30.67 -25.91
CA PRO A 142 -11.27 30.49 -27.34
C PRO A 142 -12.47 29.58 -27.57
N ARG A 143 -12.59 28.48 -26.77
CA ARG A 143 -13.73 27.57 -26.82
C ARG A 143 -15.02 28.31 -26.41
N LYS A 144 -14.99 29.09 -25.33
CA LYS A 144 -16.18 29.83 -24.86
C LYS A 144 -16.71 30.84 -25.87
N ILE A 145 -15.81 31.49 -26.59
CA ILE A 145 -16.21 32.42 -27.71
C ILE A 145 -16.91 31.62 -28.80
N LYS A 146 -16.38 30.48 -29.20
CA LYS A 146 -17.02 29.59 -30.19
C LYS A 146 -18.40 29.11 -29.73
N GLU A 147 -18.52 28.68 -28.47
CA GLU A 147 -19.81 28.27 -27.88
C GLU A 147 -20.87 29.37 -28.01
N ILE A 148 -20.50 30.61 -27.71
CA ILE A 148 -21.40 31.79 -27.82
C ILE A 148 -21.84 32.00 -29.24
N ILE A 149 -20.91 32.03 -30.21
CA ILE A 149 -21.20 32.24 -31.63
C ILE A 149 -22.15 31.16 -32.16
N LEU A 150 -21.83 29.88 -31.88
CA LEU A 150 -22.65 28.77 -32.34
C LEU A 150 -24.00 28.73 -31.63
N ALA A 151 -24.10 29.14 -30.36
CA ALA A 151 -25.38 29.22 -29.65
C ALA A 151 -26.34 30.24 -30.29
N ILE A 152 -25.82 31.39 -30.73
CA ILE A 152 -26.62 32.38 -31.44
C ILE A 152 -27.13 31.81 -32.77
N GLU A 153 -26.31 31.09 -33.52
CA GLU A 153 -26.72 30.47 -34.78
C GLU A 153 -27.72 29.34 -34.59
N VAL A 154 -27.55 28.51 -33.54
CA VAL A 154 -28.52 27.48 -33.18
C VAL A 154 -29.91 28.13 -32.91
N GLU A 155 -29.96 29.23 -32.17
CA GLU A 155 -31.20 29.94 -31.84
C GLU A 155 -31.85 30.59 -33.09
N ARG A 156 -31.08 30.79 -34.16
CA ARG A 156 -31.62 31.23 -35.45
C ARG A 156 -32.20 30.12 -36.30
N MET A 157 -31.66 28.90 -36.14
CA MET A 157 -32.06 27.74 -36.96
C MET A 157 -33.13 26.87 -36.31
N TYR A 158 -33.26 26.92 -34.99
CA TYR A 158 -34.17 26.08 -34.22
C TYR A 158 -35.04 26.92 -33.29
N ASN A 159 -36.29 26.53 -33.11
CA ASN A 159 -37.13 27.13 -32.10
C ASN A 159 -36.80 26.63 -30.69
N LYS A 160 -37.31 27.27 -29.64
CA LYS A 160 -37.01 26.95 -28.25
C LYS A 160 -37.35 25.50 -27.84
N GLU A 161 -38.48 24.99 -28.34
CA GLU A 161 -38.87 23.59 -28.05
C GLU A 161 -37.91 22.58 -28.70
N GLN A 162 -37.46 22.86 -29.91
CA GLN A 162 -36.46 22.02 -30.57
C GLN A 162 -35.11 22.05 -29.83
N ILE A 163 -34.67 23.25 -29.41
CA ILE A 163 -33.42 23.39 -28.64
C ILE A 163 -33.51 22.63 -27.30
N LEU A 164 -34.61 22.79 -26.56
CA LEU A 164 -34.84 22.10 -25.30
C LEU A 164 -34.88 20.58 -25.49
N THR A 165 -35.57 20.11 -26.54
CA THR A 165 -35.64 18.69 -26.89
C THR A 165 -34.26 18.13 -27.21
N LEU A 166 -33.46 18.81 -28.03
CA LEU A 166 -32.10 18.46 -28.37
C LEU A 166 -31.21 18.42 -27.12
N TYR A 167 -31.35 19.40 -26.20
CA TYR A 167 -30.64 19.43 -24.97
C TYR A 167 -31.01 18.25 -24.08
N LEU A 168 -32.27 17.97 -23.85
CA LEU A 168 -32.74 16.89 -23.03
C LEU A 168 -32.34 15.50 -23.57
N ASN A 169 -32.25 15.35 -24.89
CA ASN A 169 -31.74 14.15 -25.55
C ASN A 169 -30.20 14.03 -25.47
N GLN A 170 -29.50 15.14 -25.20
CA GLN A 170 -28.03 15.17 -25.19
C GLN A 170 -27.43 15.27 -23.78
N ALA A 171 -28.13 15.86 -22.81
CA ALA A 171 -27.65 16.15 -21.47
C ALA A 171 -27.11 14.91 -20.76
N PRO A 172 -25.99 15.02 -20.02
CA PRO A 172 -25.40 13.91 -19.27
C PRO A 172 -26.13 13.71 -17.92
N TYR A 173 -26.72 12.55 -17.73
CA TYR A 173 -27.44 12.19 -16.49
C TYR A 173 -26.67 11.23 -15.59
N GLY A 174 -25.32 11.27 -15.60
CA GLY A 174 -24.46 10.45 -14.75
C GLY A 174 -24.01 9.14 -15.39
N GLY A 175 -22.78 8.76 -15.16
CA GLY A 175 -22.12 7.67 -15.86
C GLY A 175 -22.15 7.90 -17.36
N ARG A 176 -22.68 6.94 -18.10
CA ARG A 176 -22.82 7.04 -19.58
C ARG A 176 -24.24 7.38 -20.05
N ARG A 177 -25.12 7.83 -19.14
CA ARG A 177 -26.53 8.11 -19.43
C ARG A 177 -26.65 9.51 -20.00
N ASN A 178 -26.64 9.60 -21.33
CA ASN A 178 -26.90 10.82 -22.06
C ASN A 178 -28.34 10.75 -22.56
N GLY A 179 -29.10 11.79 -22.35
CA GLY A 179 -30.49 11.86 -22.74
C GLY A 179 -31.48 11.41 -21.66
N ALA A 180 -32.59 12.14 -21.64
CA ALA A 180 -33.64 12.01 -20.61
C ALA A 180 -34.31 10.64 -20.61
N GLU A 181 -34.57 10.08 -21.78
CA GLU A 181 -35.18 8.74 -21.89
C GLU A 181 -34.28 7.65 -21.33
N SER A 182 -32.99 7.69 -21.68
CA SER A 182 -32.01 6.72 -21.15
C SER A 182 -31.90 6.79 -19.63
N ALA A 183 -31.91 8.01 -19.09
CA ALA A 183 -31.85 8.23 -17.66
C ALA A 183 -33.14 7.74 -16.95
N ALA A 184 -34.31 8.06 -17.47
CA ALA A 184 -35.59 7.67 -16.92
C ALA A 184 -35.74 6.13 -16.88
N GLN A 185 -35.38 5.47 -17.95
CA GLN A 185 -35.42 4.02 -18.02
C GLN A 185 -34.41 3.36 -17.09
N THR A 186 -33.20 3.91 -17.02
CA THR A 186 -32.13 3.38 -16.16
C THR A 186 -32.47 3.52 -14.67
N TYR A 187 -32.78 4.72 -14.24
CA TYR A 187 -32.95 5.00 -12.81
C TYR A 187 -34.31 4.58 -12.27
N PHE A 188 -35.38 4.67 -13.12
CA PHE A 188 -36.74 4.44 -12.69
C PHE A 188 -37.46 3.31 -13.45
N GLY A 189 -36.93 2.85 -14.57
CA GLY A 189 -37.51 1.79 -15.40
C GLY A 189 -38.78 2.18 -16.11
N LYS A 190 -38.91 3.45 -16.48
CA LYS A 190 -40.07 4.02 -17.16
C LYS A 190 -39.67 5.01 -18.26
N SER A 191 -40.60 5.37 -19.14
CA SER A 191 -40.34 6.39 -20.15
C SER A 191 -40.15 7.79 -19.52
N ALA A 192 -39.36 8.64 -20.15
CA ALA A 192 -39.18 10.04 -19.75
C ALA A 192 -40.49 10.80 -19.75
N LYS A 193 -41.52 10.37 -20.50
CA LYS A 193 -42.85 10.92 -20.50
C LYS A 193 -43.59 10.74 -19.16
N ASP A 194 -43.35 9.61 -18.51
CA ASP A 194 -44.08 9.16 -17.32
C ASP A 194 -43.37 9.54 -15.99
N LEU A 195 -42.35 10.42 -16.07
CA LEU A 195 -41.64 10.90 -14.88
C LEU A 195 -42.55 11.71 -13.99
N THR A 196 -42.63 11.39 -12.73
CA THR A 196 -43.25 12.20 -11.69
C THR A 196 -42.45 13.47 -11.42
N LEU A 197 -43.02 14.42 -10.69
CA LEU A 197 -42.36 15.68 -10.33
C LEU A 197 -41.05 15.42 -9.55
N ALA A 198 -41.06 14.54 -8.58
CA ALA A 198 -39.89 14.21 -7.77
C ALA A 198 -38.76 13.57 -8.62
N GLU A 199 -39.10 12.66 -9.53
CA GLU A 199 -38.17 12.03 -10.47
C GLU A 199 -37.63 13.01 -11.50
N ALA A 200 -38.46 13.85 -12.07
CA ALA A 200 -38.06 14.88 -13.01
C ALA A 200 -37.11 15.91 -12.38
N ALA A 201 -37.42 16.38 -11.17
CA ALA A 201 -36.55 17.29 -10.43
C ALA A 201 -35.20 16.64 -10.06
N LEU A 202 -35.17 15.32 -9.71
CA LEU A 202 -33.93 14.60 -9.48
C LEU A 202 -33.08 14.55 -10.76
N LEU A 203 -33.67 14.14 -11.88
CA LEU A 203 -32.96 14.08 -13.15
C LEU A 203 -32.42 15.45 -13.58
N ALA A 204 -33.24 16.50 -13.54
CA ALA A 204 -32.82 17.86 -13.88
C ALA A 204 -31.62 18.37 -13.02
N SER A 205 -31.44 17.81 -11.84
CA SER A 205 -30.33 18.15 -10.92
C SER A 205 -28.99 17.54 -11.29
N ILE A 206 -28.95 16.52 -12.14
CA ILE A 206 -27.73 15.74 -12.44
C ILE A 206 -26.79 16.44 -13.43
N PRO A 207 -27.23 17.08 -14.53
CA PRO A 207 -26.35 17.54 -15.61
C PRO A 207 -25.24 18.51 -15.20
N GLN A 208 -25.39 19.26 -14.11
CA GLN A 208 -24.37 20.20 -13.63
C GLN A 208 -23.06 19.48 -13.23
N ASN A 209 -23.16 18.34 -12.55
CA ASN A 209 -22.01 17.53 -12.14
C ASN A 209 -22.36 16.04 -12.19
N PRO A 210 -22.42 15.45 -13.39
CA PRO A 210 -22.95 14.11 -13.61
C PRO A 210 -22.20 12.99 -12.86
N SER A 211 -20.94 13.22 -12.46
CA SER A 211 -20.17 12.23 -11.70
C SER A 211 -20.52 12.22 -10.22
N THR A 212 -20.63 13.42 -9.64
CA THR A 212 -20.97 13.57 -8.22
C THR A 212 -22.44 13.27 -7.99
N PHE A 213 -23.33 13.77 -8.90
CA PHE A 213 -24.78 13.63 -8.79
C PHE A 213 -25.32 12.36 -9.45
N ASN A 214 -24.48 11.40 -9.79
CA ASN A 214 -24.93 10.08 -10.21
C ASN A 214 -25.65 9.40 -9.04
N PRO A 215 -26.94 8.97 -9.20
CA PRO A 215 -27.67 8.26 -8.15
C PRO A 215 -27.00 6.99 -7.61
N TYR A 216 -26.10 6.38 -8.37
CA TYR A 216 -25.31 5.22 -7.93
C TYR A 216 -24.02 5.61 -7.16
N ASN A 217 -23.65 6.90 -7.17
CA ASN A 217 -22.57 7.40 -6.34
C ASN A 217 -23.06 7.65 -4.91
N ILE A 218 -22.86 6.68 -4.01
CA ILE A 218 -23.34 6.75 -2.62
C ILE A 218 -22.83 8.02 -1.92
N ALA A 219 -21.57 8.40 -2.13
CA ALA A 219 -21.01 9.60 -1.51
C ALA A 219 -21.68 10.91 -2.01
N GLY A 220 -22.19 10.89 -3.24
CA GLY A 220 -22.87 12.05 -3.85
C GLY A 220 -24.38 12.16 -3.55
N ARG A 221 -25.02 11.10 -3.06
CA ARG A 221 -26.49 11.03 -2.89
C ARG A 221 -27.06 12.18 -2.05
N LYS A 222 -26.40 12.53 -0.95
CA LYS A 222 -26.85 13.63 -0.09
C LYS A 222 -26.82 14.98 -0.80
N MET A 223 -25.79 15.21 -1.60
CA MET A 223 -25.64 16.43 -2.40
C MET A 223 -26.67 16.46 -3.55
N LEU A 224 -26.90 15.32 -4.21
CA LEU A 224 -27.95 15.20 -5.25
C LEU A 224 -29.33 15.51 -4.69
N LEU A 225 -29.70 14.94 -3.52
CA LEU A 225 -30.99 15.21 -2.89
C LEU A 225 -31.13 16.68 -2.50
N SER A 226 -30.10 17.30 -1.95
CA SER A 226 -30.10 18.74 -1.65
C SER A 226 -30.32 19.59 -2.91
N ARG A 227 -29.70 19.21 -4.03
CA ARG A 227 -29.89 19.91 -5.30
C ARG A 227 -31.28 19.66 -5.90
N GLN A 228 -31.84 18.47 -5.77
CA GLN A 228 -33.24 18.17 -6.17
C GLN A 228 -34.23 19.07 -5.38
N HIS A 229 -34.00 19.25 -4.08
CA HIS A 229 -34.81 20.19 -3.28
C HIS A 229 -34.69 21.63 -3.82
N THR A 230 -33.44 22.07 -4.15
CA THR A 230 -33.22 23.39 -4.76
C THR A 230 -33.94 23.54 -6.11
N THR A 231 -33.96 22.47 -6.92
CA THR A 231 -34.67 22.46 -8.21
C THR A 231 -36.17 22.66 -7.98
N LEU A 232 -36.77 21.97 -7.00
CA LEU A 232 -38.17 22.11 -6.62
C LEU A 232 -38.47 23.53 -6.10
N ASP A 233 -37.57 24.13 -5.32
CA ASP A 233 -37.71 25.52 -4.87
C ASP A 233 -37.74 26.50 -6.04
N TYR A 234 -36.88 26.35 -7.02
CA TYR A 234 -36.80 27.20 -8.23
C TYR A 234 -38.06 26.99 -9.12
N MET A 235 -38.60 25.75 -9.20
CA MET A 235 -39.85 25.49 -9.90
C MET A 235 -41.02 26.19 -9.23
N LEU A 236 -41.07 26.25 -7.89
CA LEU A 236 -42.06 26.97 -7.12
C LEU A 236 -41.92 28.48 -7.31
N GLU A 237 -40.70 29.03 -7.16
CA GLU A 237 -40.42 30.46 -7.37
C GLU A 237 -40.85 30.96 -8.76
N GLN A 238 -40.74 30.10 -9.78
CA GLN A 238 -41.07 30.42 -11.18
C GLN A 238 -42.53 30.09 -11.52
N GLY A 239 -43.33 29.61 -10.53
CA GLY A 239 -44.76 29.35 -10.74
C GLY A 239 -45.07 28.08 -11.58
N TYR A 240 -44.07 27.16 -11.74
CA TYR A 240 -44.25 25.92 -12.47
C TYR A 240 -45.00 24.85 -11.66
N ILE A 241 -44.96 24.95 -10.33
CA ILE A 241 -45.61 24.04 -9.37
C ILE A 241 -46.17 24.83 -8.18
N THR A 242 -47.09 24.22 -7.47
CA THR A 242 -47.66 24.76 -6.23
C THR A 242 -46.81 24.39 -5.01
N GLU A 243 -47.00 25.09 -3.89
CA GLU A 243 -46.34 24.79 -2.62
C GLU A 243 -46.62 23.36 -2.13
N ALA A 244 -47.88 22.91 -2.27
CA ALA A 244 -48.26 21.54 -1.92
C ALA A 244 -47.51 20.49 -2.72
N GLN A 245 -47.37 20.70 -4.05
CA GLN A 245 -46.62 19.82 -4.92
C GLN A 245 -45.11 19.82 -4.58
N ALA A 246 -44.53 20.99 -4.28
CA ALA A 246 -43.15 21.08 -3.87
C ALA A 246 -42.87 20.31 -2.56
N LYS A 247 -43.76 20.48 -1.58
CA LYS A 247 -43.66 19.79 -0.28
C LYS A 247 -43.77 18.25 -0.42
N GLU A 248 -44.74 17.79 -1.18
CA GLU A 248 -44.96 16.36 -1.45
C GLU A 248 -43.73 15.76 -2.14
N ALA A 249 -43.21 16.41 -3.20
CA ALA A 249 -42.06 15.92 -3.95
C ALA A 249 -40.78 15.89 -3.12
N LYS A 250 -40.60 16.84 -2.18
CA LYS A 250 -39.42 16.84 -1.26
C LYS A 250 -39.50 15.73 -0.20
N GLN A 251 -40.70 15.36 0.22
CA GLN A 251 -40.93 14.29 1.22
C GLN A 251 -40.87 12.89 0.58
N TYR A 252 -40.97 12.79 -0.73
CA TYR A 252 -40.94 11.52 -1.43
C TYR A 252 -39.58 10.84 -1.33
N PRO A 253 -39.46 9.57 -0.90
CA PRO A 253 -38.21 8.87 -0.72
C PRO A 253 -37.61 8.44 -2.07
N ILE A 254 -37.23 9.42 -2.87
CA ILE A 254 -36.85 9.23 -4.30
C ILE A 254 -35.63 8.34 -4.48
N LEU A 255 -34.65 8.40 -3.56
CA LEU A 255 -33.42 7.60 -3.66
C LEU A 255 -33.70 6.10 -3.48
N ASP A 256 -34.74 5.71 -2.76
CA ASP A 256 -35.15 4.32 -2.56
C ASP A 256 -35.86 3.73 -3.81
N LYS A 257 -36.25 4.59 -4.75
CA LYS A 257 -36.87 4.20 -6.01
C LYS A 257 -35.92 3.99 -7.16
N ILE A 258 -34.64 4.27 -6.92
CA ILE A 258 -33.59 4.04 -7.92
C ILE A 258 -33.40 2.54 -8.12
N LYS A 259 -33.54 2.07 -9.36
CA LYS A 259 -33.29 0.66 -9.71
C LYS A 259 -31.81 0.30 -9.47
N PRO A 260 -31.52 -0.94 -9.01
CA PRO A 260 -30.16 -1.41 -8.85
C PRO A 260 -29.32 -1.31 -10.13
N GLU A 261 -28.06 -0.92 -10.01
CA GLU A 261 -27.15 -0.84 -11.15
C GLU A 261 -26.71 -2.24 -11.64
N THR A 262 -26.91 -3.29 -10.87
CA THR A 262 -26.50 -4.67 -11.16
C THR A 262 -27.04 -5.22 -12.50
N GLU A 263 -28.26 -4.86 -12.89
CA GLU A 263 -28.83 -5.24 -14.19
C GLU A 263 -28.06 -4.67 -15.39
N GLN A 264 -27.38 -3.56 -15.21
CA GLN A 264 -26.60 -2.88 -16.27
C GLN A 264 -25.20 -3.46 -16.46
N LEU A 265 -24.70 -4.17 -15.48
CA LEU A 265 -23.38 -4.78 -15.46
C LEU A 265 -23.42 -6.29 -15.75
N ALA A 266 -24.53 -6.78 -16.27
CA ALA A 266 -24.67 -8.20 -16.61
C ALA A 266 -23.55 -8.65 -17.59
N GLY A 267 -22.88 -9.73 -17.24
CA GLY A 267 -21.80 -10.30 -18.04
C GLY A 267 -20.44 -9.59 -17.98
N ILE A 268 -20.31 -8.55 -17.15
CA ILE A 268 -19.02 -7.92 -16.91
C ILE A 268 -18.06 -8.87 -16.19
N LYS A 269 -16.88 -9.06 -16.75
CA LYS A 269 -15.75 -9.75 -16.11
C LYS A 269 -14.85 -8.74 -15.42
N ALA A 270 -14.24 -9.10 -14.30
CA ALA A 270 -13.37 -8.22 -13.50
C ALA A 270 -14.00 -6.83 -13.21
N PRO A 271 -15.21 -6.77 -12.66
CA PRO A 271 -16.00 -5.54 -12.64
C PRO A 271 -15.30 -4.37 -11.92
N HIS A 272 -14.64 -4.60 -10.79
CA HIS A 272 -13.89 -3.55 -10.09
C HIS A 272 -12.77 -2.96 -10.96
N PHE A 273 -12.05 -3.83 -11.68
CA PHE A 273 -10.97 -3.39 -12.56
C PHE A 273 -11.51 -2.64 -13.78
N VAL A 274 -12.51 -3.18 -14.47
CA VAL A 274 -13.07 -2.56 -15.67
C VAL A 274 -13.71 -1.21 -15.35
N LEU A 275 -14.45 -1.10 -14.25
CA LEU A 275 -15.04 0.16 -13.81
C LEU A 275 -13.97 1.17 -13.36
N MET A 276 -12.88 0.72 -12.74
CA MET A 276 -11.73 1.57 -12.43
C MET A 276 -11.08 2.12 -13.71
N VAL A 277 -10.86 1.28 -14.73
CA VAL A 277 -10.36 1.69 -16.05
C VAL A 277 -11.29 2.71 -16.70
N ARG A 278 -12.59 2.43 -16.72
CA ARG A 278 -13.58 3.36 -17.27
C ARG A 278 -13.52 4.73 -16.60
N ASN A 279 -13.53 4.77 -15.26
CA ASN A 279 -13.44 6.00 -14.50
C ASN A 279 -12.13 6.76 -14.74
N GLN A 280 -11.03 6.04 -14.99
CA GLN A 280 -9.76 6.65 -15.37
C GLN A 280 -9.85 7.28 -16.77
N LEU A 281 -10.37 6.57 -17.75
CA LEU A 281 -10.54 7.09 -19.10
C LEU A 281 -11.47 8.31 -19.13
N GLU A 282 -12.52 8.36 -18.31
CA GLU A 282 -13.39 9.52 -18.17
C GLU A 282 -12.64 10.75 -17.64
N ARG A 283 -11.66 10.57 -16.75
CA ARG A 283 -10.81 11.67 -16.25
C ARG A 283 -9.77 12.12 -17.28
N GLU A 284 -9.18 11.20 -18.02
CA GLU A 284 -8.06 11.46 -18.93
C GLU A 284 -8.51 11.93 -20.33
N LEU A 285 -9.51 11.29 -20.90
CA LEU A 285 -10.02 11.57 -22.23
C LEU A 285 -11.26 12.50 -22.23
N GLY A 286 -11.83 12.74 -21.04
CA GLY A 286 -13.06 13.47 -20.87
C GLY A 286 -14.30 12.57 -20.94
N LYS A 287 -15.29 12.88 -20.07
CA LYS A 287 -16.55 12.13 -19.97
C LYS A 287 -17.33 12.08 -21.27
N ALA A 288 -17.24 13.16 -22.08
CA ALA A 288 -17.93 13.23 -23.35
C ALA A 288 -17.35 12.26 -24.39
N VAL A 289 -16.02 12.02 -24.39
CA VAL A 289 -15.37 11.06 -25.29
C VAL A 289 -15.76 9.64 -24.91
N VAL A 290 -15.58 9.29 -23.64
CA VAL A 290 -15.95 7.96 -23.13
C VAL A 290 -17.45 7.73 -23.20
N GLY A 291 -18.24 8.77 -22.92
CA GLY A 291 -19.71 8.73 -22.99
C GLY A 291 -20.27 8.52 -24.39
N ARG A 292 -19.58 9.00 -25.46
CA ARG A 292 -19.98 8.71 -26.84
C ARG A 292 -19.90 7.21 -27.18
N GLY A 293 -19.08 6.47 -26.47
CA GLY A 293 -18.84 5.07 -26.77
C GLY A 293 -18.00 4.85 -28.02
N GLY A 294 -17.99 3.59 -28.51
CA GLY A 294 -17.24 3.21 -29.70
C GLY A 294 -15.75 3.07 -29.47
N LEU A 295 -15.34 2.98 -28.22
CA LEU A 295 -13.95 2.75 -27.88
C LEU A 295 -13.62 1.26 -27.87
N THR A 296 -12.43 0.94 -28.34
CA THR A 296 -11.79 -0.36 -28.08
C THR A 296 -10.68 -0.11 -27.07
N VAL A 297 -10.83 -0.69 -25.86
CA VAL A 297 -9.93 -0.50 -24.75
C VAL A 297 -9.18 -1.81 -24.49
N LYS A 298 -7.89 -1.85 -24.81
CA LYS A 298 -7.00 -2.93 -24.43
C LYS A 298 -6.38 -2.61 -23.07
N THR A 299 -6.73 -3.41 -22.07
CA THR A 299 -6.27 -3.22 -20.69
C THR A 299 -5.01 -4.03 -20.39
N THR A 300 -4.42 -3.80 -19.22
CA THR A 300 -3.27 -4.54 -18.71
C THR A 300 -3.65 -5.84 -18.01
N LEU A 301 -4.95 -6.08 -17.76
CA LEU A 301 -5.42 -7.28 -17.06
C LEU A 301 -4.99 -8.55 -17.79
N ASP A 302 -4.66 -9.60 -17.07
CA ASP A 302 -4.56 -10.97 -17.58
C ASP A 302 -5.70 -11.77 -16.98
N TRP A 303 -6.69 -12.15 -17.83
CA TRP A 303 -7.90 -12.80 -17.34
C TRP A 303 -7.62 -14.11 -16.58
N ARG A 304 -6.57 -14.84 -16.94
CA ARG A 304 -6.18 -16.08 -16.24
C ARG A 304 -5.81 -15.83 -14.77
N ILE A 305 -5.02 -14.76 -14.51
CA ILE A 305 -4.62 -14.39 -13.15
C ILE A 305 -5.81 -13.80 -12.41
N GLN A 306 -6.63 -12.99 -13.08
CA GLN A 306 -7.84 -12.40 -12.50
C GLN A 306 -8.84 -13.46 -12.06
N GLU A 307 -9.16 -14.41 -12.93
CA GLU A 307 -10.09 -15.51 -12.65
C GLU A 307 -9.61 -16.37 -11.46
N LYS A 308 -8.29 -16.64 -11.41
CA LYS A 308 -7.68 -17.31 -10.27
C LYS A 308 -7.85 -16.50 -8.99
N LEU A 309 -7.60 -15.19 -9.03
CA LEU A 309 -7.75 -14.31 -7.88
C LEU A 309 -9.20 -14.25 -7.39
N GLU A 310 -10.17 -14.08 -8.29
CA GLU A 310 -11.61 -14.07 -7.93
C GLU A 310 -12.03 -15.40 -7.29
N THR A 311 -11.59 -16.53 -7.87
CA THR A 311 -11.88 -17.88 -7.36
C THR A 311 -11.33 -18.08 -5.95
N GLU A 312 -10.06 -17.69 -5.72
CA GLU A 312 -9.43 -17.85 -4.41
C GLU A 312 -10.03 -16.91 -3.34
N MET A 313 -10.37 -15.68 -3.73
CA MET A 313 -11.06 -14.74 -2.84
C MET A 313 -12.43 -15.28 -2.43
N LYS A 314 -13.21 -15.74 -3.41
CA LYS A 314 -14.52 -16.35 -3.15
C LYS A 314 -14.41 -17.57 -2.24
N ALA A 315 -13.54 -18.52 -2.55
CA ALA A 315 -13.31 -19.72 -1.74
C ALA A 315 -12.88 -19.40 -0.31
N PHE A 316 -12.02 -18.38 -0.15
CA PHE A 316 -11.56 -17.92 1.16
C PHE A 316 -12.72 -17.41 2.03
N PHE A 317 -13.60 -16.57 1.48
CA PHE A 317 -14.75 -16.06 2.21
C PHE A 317 -15.84 -17.11 2.43
N ASP A 318 -16.09 -17.97 1.46
CA ASP A 318 -17.09 -19.07 1.55
C ASP A 318 -16.66 -20.13 2.57
N SER A 319 -15.38 -20.24 2.90
CA SER A 319 -14.87 -21.13 3.95
C SER A 319 -15.41 -20.82 5.36
N GLY A 320 -16.02 -19.66 5.54
CA GLY A 320 -16.46 -19.14 6.83
C GLY A 320 -15.35 -18.75 7.81
N ARG A 321 -14.07 -19.02 7.48
CA ARG A 321 -12.92 -18.65 8.33
C ARG A 321 -12.82 -17.14 8.60
N PRO A 322 -12.98 -16.23 7.60
CA PRO A 322 -12.97 -14.79 7.85
C PRO A 322 -14.06 -14.33 8.80
N GLY A 323 -15.27 -14.86 8.67
CA GLY A 323 -16.40 -14.50 9.54
C GLY A 323 -16.17 -14.84 11.02
N ARG A 324 -15.45 -15.96 11.32
CA ARG A 324 -15.11 -16.33 12.69
C ARG A 324 -14.22 -15.31 13.40
N VAL A 325 -13.44 -14.55 12.65
CA VAL A 325 -12.56 -13.49 13.16
C VAL A 325 -13.11 -12.09 12.84
N ARG A 326 -14.40 -11.99 12.51
CA ARG A 326 -15.10 -10.74 12.18
C ARG A 326 -14.47 -9.97 11.01
N ILE A 327 -13.99 -10.66 9.99
CA ILE A 327 -13.57 -10.07 8.72
C ILE A 327 -14.70 -10.26 7.72
N SER A 328 -15.27 -9.16 7.23
CA SER A 328 -16.38 -9.17 6.29
C SER A 328 -15.96 -8.88 4.85
N ASN A 329 -14.83 -8.21 4.65
CA ASN A 329 -14.39 -7.77 3.32
C ASN A 329 -12.89 -7.98 3.09
N GLY A 330 -12.47 -7.92 1.81
CA GLY A 330 -11.09 -8.01 1.40
C GLY A 330 -10.89 -7.54 -0.03
N ALA A 331 -9.73 -6.99 -0.31
CA ALA A 331 -9.30 -6.54 -1.64
C ALA A 331 -7.90 -7.05 -1.96
N ALA A 332 -7.61 -7.25 -3.22
CA ALA A 332 -6.29 -7.66 -3.67
C ALA A 332 -5.93 -7.04 -5.03
N THR A 333 -4.65 -6.70 -5.20
CA THR A 333 -4.07 -6.17 -6.43
C THR A 333 -2.82 -6.98 -6.77
N VAL A 334 -2.70 -7.39 -8.04
CA VAL A 334 -1.49 -8.04 -8.58
C VAL A 334 -0.92 -7.16 -9.67
N GLU A 335 0.37 -6.81 -9.56
CA GLU A 335 1.11 -5.98 -10.51
C GLU A 335 2.25 -6.78 -11.14
N ASP A 336 2.44 -6.64 -12.44
CA ASP A 336 3.64 -7.07 -13.15
C ASP A 336 4.81 -6.19 -12.69
N ALA A 337 5.73 -6.79 -11.94
CA ALA A 337 6.81 -6.05 -11.30
C ALA A 337 7.72 -5.33 -12.31
N GLN A 338 7.86 -5.84 -13.54
CA GLN A 338 8.76 -5.24 -14.52
C GLN A 338 8.17 -4.04 -15.25
N THR A 339 6.84 -3.96 -15.34
CA THR A 339 6.15 -2.95 -16.16
C THR A 339 5.32 -1.95 -15.36
N GLY A 340 5.00 -2.22 -14.09
CA GLY A 340 4.04 -1.45 -13.29
C GLY A 340 2.58 -1.65 -13.73
N GLN A 341 2.30 -2.69 -14.52
CA GLN A 341 0.97 -2.98 -15.05
C GLN A 341 0.16 -3.80 -14.05
N ILE A 342 -1.03 -3.32 -13.67
CA ILE A 342 -1.96 -4.11 -12.86
C ILE A 342 -2.52 -5.23 -13.73
N VAL A 343 -2.22 -6.48 -13.38
CA VAL A 343 -2.60 -7.70 -14.13
C VAL A 343 -3.82 -8.40 -13.54
N ALA A 344 -4.14 -8.12 -12.27
CA ALA A 344 -5.39 -8.55 -11.63
C ALA A 344 -5.77 -7.63 -10.47
N LEU A 345 -7.08 -7.44 -10.24
CA LEU A 345 -7.59 -6.63 -9.14
C LEU A 345 -8.99 -7.08 -8.73
N VAL A 346 -9.17 -7.27 -7.42
CA VAL A 346 -10.46 -7.50 -6.78
C VAL A 346 -10.65 -6.45 -5.69
N GLY A 347 -11.73 -5.67 -5.76
CA GLY A 347 -12.00 -4.54 -4.86
C GLY A 347 -12.81 -4.87 -3.63
N SER A 348 -13.50 -6.02 -3.61
CA SER A 348 -14.28 -6.53 -2.48
C SER A 348 -14.27 -8.05 -2.46
N ARG A 349 -14.84 -8.65 -1.40
CA ARG A 349 -14.99 -10.11 -1.30
C ARG A 349 -15.77 -10.74 -2.46
N ASP A 350 -16.75 -10.01 -2.96
CA ASP A 350 -17.59 -10.36 -4.10
C ASP A 350 -18.28 -9.08 -4.59
N PHE A 351 -18.24 -8.81 -5.90
CA PHE A 351 -18.85 -7.62 -6.48
C PHE A 351 -20.35 -7.53 -6.24
N ASN A 352 -21.03 -8.67 -6.20
CA ASN A 352 -22.49 -8.75 -5.99
C ASN A 352 -22.88 -8.85 -4.51
N TYR A 353 -21.93 -8.73 -3.58
CA TYR A 353 -22.24 -8.76 -2.15
C TYR A 353 -23.06 -7.54 -1.74
N ALA A 354 -24.23 -7.79 -1.11
CA ALA A 354 -25.16 -6.72 -0.73
C ALA A 354 -24.52 -5.71 0.23
N GLY A 355 -24.70 -4.43 -0.06
CA GLY A 355 -24.24 -3.30 0.75
C GLY A 355 -22.92 -2.70 0.29
N PHE A 356 -21.84 -3.46 0.15
CA PHE A 356 -20.51 -2.92 -0.18
C PHE A 356 -19.77 -3.66 -1.30
N GLY A 357 -20.39 -4.65 -1.93
CA GLY A 357 -19.72 -5.47 -2.95
C GLY A 357 -19.16 -4.64 -4.12
N GLN A 358 -19.83 -3.57 -4.48
CA GLN A 358 -19.43 -2.68 -5.57
C GLN A 358 -18.37 -1.64 -5.17
N ASP A 359 -18.09 -1.48 -3.88
CA ASP A 359 -17.04 -0.60 -3.40
C ASP A 359 -15.67 -1.19 -3.74
N ASN A 360 -14.78 -0.37 -4.27
CA ASN A 360 -13.42 -0.80 -4.61
C ASN A 360 -12.44 -0.40 -3.51
N ALA A 361 -12.27 -1.29 -2.51
CA ALA A 361 -11.34 -1.07 -1.41
C ALA A 361 -9.87 -1.00 -1.85
N ALA A 362 -9.51 -1.56 -3.03
CA ALA A 362 -8.15 -1.44 -3.56
C ALA A 362 -7.79 0.02 -3.96
N THR A 363 -8.79 0.87 -4.17
CA THR A 363 -8.62 2.30 -4.50
C THR A 363 -9.12 3.24 -3.41
N ALA A 364 -9.60 2.71 -2.29
CA ALA A 364 -9.97 3.48 -1.11
C ALA A 364 -8.72 3.85 -0.29
N PHE A 365 -8.80 4.97 0.45
CA PHE A 365 -7.75 5.36 1.40
C PHE A 365 -7.91 4.54 2.68
N ILE A 366 -7.02 3.58 2.89
CA ILE A 366 -6.98 2.72 4.06
C ILE A 366 -5.58 2.76 4.66
N GLN A 367 -5.48 2.79 5.97
CA GLN A 367 -4.20 2.79 6.68
C GLN A 367 -3.43 1.48 6.40
N PRO A 368 -2.18 1.54 5.90
CA PRO A 368 -1.42 0.35 5.53
C PRO A 368 -0.72 -0.33 6.71
N GLY A 369 -0.70 0.32 7.88
CA GLY A 369 0.00 -0.18 9.05
C GLY A 369 1.47 -0.46 8.77
N SER A 370 2.00 -1.49 9.40
CA SER A 370 3.42 -1.84 9.33
C SER A 370 3.98 -2.17 7.95
N THR A 371 3.17 -2.21 6.88
CA THR A 371 3.72 -2.37 5.51
C THR A 371 4.59 -1.19 5.11
N ILE A 372 4.40 -0.01 5.70
CA ILE A 372 5.21 1.19 5.43
C ILE A 372 6.65 1.06 5.90
N LYS A 373 6.93 0.28 6.94
CA LYS A 373 8.25 0.21 7.59
C LYS A 373 9.42 -0.12 6.66
N ALA A 374 9.18 -0.86 5.58
CA ALA A 374 10.20 -1.13 4.57
C ALA A 374 10.79 0.16 3.98
N PHE A 375 9.95 1.18 3.80
CA PHE A 375 10.35 2.47 3.24
C PHE A 375 11.10 3.33 4.27
N ASP A 376 10.77 3.24 5.57
CA ASP A 376 11.50 3.94 6.64
C ASP A 376 12.96 3.51 6.66
N TYR A 377 13.20 2.20 6.63
CA TYR A 377 14.56 1.66 6.62
C TYR A 377 15.24 1.87 5.27
N ALA A 378 14.51 1.79 4.15
CA ALA A 378 15.08 2.10 2.85
C ALA A 378 15.58 3.54 2.78
N LYS A 379 14.80 4.51 3.27
CA LYS A 379 15.22 5.91 3.36
C LYS A 379 16.42 6.09 4.28
N LEU A 380 16.49 5.34 5.38
CA LEU A 380 17.63 5.38 6.30
C LEU A 380 18.91 4.81 5.66
N PHE A 381 18.80 3.84 4.75
CA PHE A 381 19.93 3.21 4.04
C PHE A 381 20.47 4.07 2.90
N GLU A 382 19.80 5.12 2.47
CA GLU A 382 20.33 6.04 1.47
C GLU A 382 21.64 6.69 1.95
N ASN A 383 22.45 7.13 0.99
CA ASN A 383 23.72 7.82 1.28
C ASN A 383 23.47 9.14 2.00
N ARG A 384 23.89 9.23 3.26
CA ARG A 384 23.74 10.40 4.13
C ARG A 384 24.99 11.30 4.12
N GLY A 385 25.97 10.97 3.27
CA GLY A 385 27.25 11.67 3.19
C GLY A 385 28.28 11.18 4.18
N SER A 386 29.50 11.69 4.04
CA SER A 386 30.68 11.27 4.83
C SER A 386 30.63 11.74 6.28
N ASN A 387 29.85 12.77 6.58
CA ASN A 387 29.81 13.40 7.91
C ASN A 387 28.67 12.87 8.80
N GLN A 388 27.84 11.96 8.29
CA GLN A 388 26.74 11.34 9.03
C GLN A 388 26.89 9.81 9.03
N GLN A 389 26.39 9.18 10.08
CA GLN A 389 26.33 7.72 10.14
C GLN A 389 25.46 7.18 9.00
N ASN A 390 26.00 6.26 8.22
CA ASN A 390 25.29 5.46 7.23
C ASN A 390 24.92 4.10 7.84
N TYR A 391 23.83 3.51 7.37
CA TYR A 391 23.21 2.32 7.97
C TYR A 391 23.13 1.18 6.97
N GLY A 392 23.04 -0.05 7.49
CA GLY A 392 22.76 -1.27 6.74
C GLY A 392 21.96 -2.25 7.61
N SER A 393 21.77 -3.48 7.12
CA SER A 393 20.92 -4.46 7.78
C SER A 393 21.37 -4.86 9.18
N GLY A 394 22.69 -4.89 9.42
CA GLY A 394 23.28 -5.23 10.72
C GLY A 394 23.40 -4.04 11.69
N SER A 395 23.14 -2.81 11.24
CA SER A 395 23.19 -1.64 12.12
C SER A 395 22.17 -1.77 13.25
N ILE A 396 22.54 -1.33 14.43
CA ILE A 396 21.71 -1.46 15.64
C ILE A 396 20.86 -0.20 15.83
N LEU A 397 19.56 -0.41 16.00
CA LEU A 397 18.63 0.58 16.56
C LEU A 397 18.00 -0.02 17.82
N SER A 398 18.19 0.63 18.98
CA SER A 398 17.63 0.11 20.22
C SER A 398 16.11 0.15 20.21
N ASP A 399 15.50 -0.97 20.59
CA ASP A 399 14.04 -1.13 20.78
C ASP A 399 13.72 -0.87 22.25
N GLU A 400 13.60 0.41 22.63
CA GLU A 400 13.36 0.88 23.99
C GLU A 400 12.33 2.00 24.01
N ASN A 401 11.81 2.34 25.19
CA ASN A 401 10.80 3.38 25.33
C ASN A 401 11.30 4.74 24.79
N ILE A 402 10.54 5.32 23.86
CA ILE A 402 10.77 6.65 23.26
C ILE A 402 9.55 7.58 23.39
N ASP A 403 8.64 7.32 24.32
CA ASP A 403 7.39 8.07 24.50
C ASP A 403 7.61 9.59 24.55
N LYS A 404 8.69 10.04 25.20
CA LYS A 404 9.05 11.47 25.28
C LYS A 404 9.40 12.09 23.91
N ILE A 405 9.98 11.30 23.01
CA ILE A 405 10.38 11.76 21.67
C ILE A 405 9.19 11.64 20.71
N TYR A 406 8.42 10.57 20.86
CA TYR A 406 7.23 10.31 20.04
C TYR A 406 6.07 11.24 20.40
N GLY A 407 6.03 11.76 21.62
CA GLY A 407 4.98 12.64 22.11
C GLY A 407 3.71 11.92 22.61
N ALA A 408 3.71 10.60 22.62
CA ALA A 408 2.64 9.74 23.11
C ALA A 408 3.17 8.36 23.49
N LYS A 409 2.34 7.54 24.15
CA LYS A 409 2.73 6.15 24.46
C LYS A 409 2.86 5.33 23.16
N LEU A 410 4.04 4.77 22.92
CA LEU A 410 4.34 3.91 21.77
C LEU A 410 4.74 2.52 22.26
N ASN A 411 4.01 1.49 21.81
CA ASN A 411 4.30 0.10 22.11
C ASN A 411 4.61 -0.70 20.84
N ASN A 412 5.37 -1.75 20.97
CA ASN A 412 5.42 -2.81 19.98
C ASN A 412 4.14 -3.67 20.03
N TRP A 413 3.90 -4.48 19.00
CA TRP A 413 2.72 -5.34 18.88
C TRP A 413 2.59 -6.35 20.05
N ASP A 414 3.71 -6.81 20.64
CA ASP A 414 3.79 -7.74 21.79
C ASP A 414 3.92 -7.01 23.14
N ARG A 415 3.93 -5.67 23.13
CA ARG A 415 4.13 -4.80 24.31
C ARG A 415 5.46 -5.00 25.02
N ARG A 416 6.48 -5.58 24.35
CA ARG A 416 7.82 -5.83 24.88
C ARG A 416 8.84 -4.95 24.15
N PHE A 417 9.96 -4.72 24.81
CA PHE A 417 11.15 -4.10 24.26
C PHE A 417 12.25 -5.15 24.13
N MET A 418 12.99 -5.14 23.04
CA MET A 418 14.06 -6.10 22.77
C MET A 418 15.47 -5.52 22.99
N GLY A 419 15.57 -4.25 23.42
CA GLY A 419 16.87 -3.59 23.61
C GLY A 419 17.65 -3.45 22.29
N SER A 420 18.91 -3.79 22.31
CA SER A 420 19.77 -3.78 21.11
C SER A 420 19.31 -4.81 20.09
N ILE A 421 18.89 -4.32 18.91
CA ILE A 421 18.38 -5.17 17.85
C ILE A 421 18.87 -4.66 16.49
N SER A 422 19.30 -5.55 15.60
CA SER A 422 19.68 -5.17 14.23
C SER A 422 18.48 -4.70 13.43
N ILE A 423 18.72 -3.85 12.42
CA ILE A 423 17.68 -3.40 11.51
C ILE A 423 17.05 -4.59 10.78
N ARG A 424 17.82 -5.60 10.37
CA ARG A 424 17.29 -6.84 9.80
C ARG A 424 16.21 -7.44 10.69
N ARG A 425 16.52 -7.68 11.94
CA ARG A 425 15.57 -8.29 12.88
C ARG A 425 14.42 -7.34 13.22
N SER A 426 14.68 -6.03 13.32
CA SER A 426 13.65 -5.01 13.56
C SER A 426 12.59 -4.97 12.47
N LEU A 427 13.00 -4.97 11.20
CA LEU A 427 12.09 -4.96 10.05
C LEU A 427 11.36 -6.29 9.89
N ALA A 428 12.08 -7.41 10.03
CA ALA A 428 11.51 -8.76 9.92
C ALA A 428 10.47 -9.04 11.01
N LEU A 429 10.72 -8.61 12.25
CA LEU A 429 9.79 -8.72 13.39
C LEU A 429 8.81 -7.55 13.48
N SER A 430 8.83 -6.65 12.51
CA SER A 430 7.88 -5.53 12.42
C SER A 430 7.82 -4.65 13.68
N ARG A 431 8.98 -4.38 14.34
CA ARG A 431 9.05 -3.56 15.55
C ARG A 431 8.64 -2.12 15.24
N ASN A 432 7.84 -1.50 16.11
CA ASN A 432 7.35 -0.14 15.91
C ASN A 432 8.42 0.90 16.25
N ILE A 433 9.09 0.72 17.37
CA ILE A 433 10.03 1.72 17.90
C ILE A 433 11.24 1.93 16.99
N PRO A 434 11.95 0.88 16.53
CA PRO A 434 13.05 1.05 15.59
C PRO A 434 12.61 1.67 14.25
N ALA A 435 11.38 1.42 13.78
CA ALA A 435 10.86 2.04 12.56
C ALA A 435 10.64 3.56 12.73
N VAL A 436 10.06 3.97 13.85
CA VAL A 436 9.91 5.40 14.19
C VAL A 436 11.28 6.07 14.32
N LYS A 437 12.26 5.41 14.95
CA LYS A 437 13.64 5.89 15.02
C LYS A 437 14.26 6.04 13.61
N ALA A 438 14.04 5.07 12.73
CA ALA A 438 14.54 5.12 11.35
C ALA A 438 14.01 6.35 10.60
N MET A 439 12.69 6.60 10.66
CA MET A 439 12.07 7.80 10.07
C MET A 439 12.61 9.08 10.69
N TYR A 440 12.71 9.15 12.03
CA TYR A 440 13.22 10.31 12.75
C TYR A 440 14.68 10.63 12.34
N ILE A 441 15.55 9.62 12.30
CA ILE A 441 16.96 9.77 11.93
C ILE A 441 17.09 10.18 10.46
N ALA A 442 16.36 9.51 9.55
CA ALA A 442 16.41 9.78 8.12
C ALA A 442 15.93 11.21 7.78
N GLY A 443 14.99 11.73 8.54
CA GLY A 443 14.38 13.04 8.34
C GLY A 443 14.87 14.14 9.29
N ASN A 444 15.92 13.90 10.11
CA ASN A 444 16.41 14.83 11.12
C ASN A 444 15.28 15.37 12.03
N GLY A 445 14.41 14.48 12.49
CA GLY A 445 13.26 14.78 13.34
C GLY A 445 11.95 14.99 12.59
N SER A 446 11.94 15.18 11.27
CA SER A 446 10.76 15.38 10.45
C SER A 446 10.33 14.07 9.75
N PRO A 447 9.03 13.72 9.71
CA PRO A 447 8.56 12.59 8.92
C PRO A 447 8.56 12.85 7.41
N LYS A 448 8.52 14.13 6.99
CA LYS A 448 8.33 14.54 5.59
C LYS A 448 9.34 13.95 4.60
N PRO A 449 10.67 13.92 4.86
CA PRO A 449 11.62 13.35 3.90
C PRO A 449 11.39 11.87 3.61
N THR A 450 10.85 11.11 4.57
CA THR A 450 10.49 9.70 4.35
C THR A 450 9.17 9.58 3.60
N VAL A 451 8.18 10.43 3.87
CA VAL A 451 6.92 10.47 3.09
C VAL A 451 7.19 10.87 1.64
N ASP A 452 8.01 11.90 1.40
CA ASP A 452 8.43 12.29 0.04
C ASP A 452 9.18 11.15 -0.68
N TYR A 453 10.00 10.37 0.05
CA TYR A 453 10.64 9.18 -0.49
C TYR A 453 9.63 8.10 -0.89
N ILE A 454 8.60 7.86 -0.06
CA ILE A 454 7.51 6.93 -0.36
C ILE A 454 6.76 7.36 -1.62
N HIS A 455 6.51 8.66 -1.79
CA HIS A 455 5.90 9.21 -3.01
C HIS A 455 6.79 8.96 -4.25
N ASN A 456 8.08 9.19 -4.15
CA ASN A 456 9.04 8.93 -5.22
C ASN A 456 9.14 7.43 -5.58
N MET A 457 8.92 6.54 -4.60
CA MET A 457 8.87 5.10 -4.81
C MET A 457 7.60 4.63 -5.52
N GLY A 458 6.60 5.50 -5.72
CA GLY A 458 5.39 5.21 -6.48
C GLY A 458 4.10 5.10 -5.65
N ASN A 459 4.14 5.38 -4.33
CA ASN A 459 2.95 5.53 -3.49
C ASN A 459 2.65 7.02 -3.27
N THR A 460 2.15 7.69 -4.29
CA THR A 460 1.94 9.14 -4.32
C THR A 460 0.83 9.62 -3.39
N ASN A 461 -0.01 8.72 -2.89
CA ASN A 461 -1.17 9.04 -2.08
C ASN A 461 -0.93 8.93 -0.57
N TYR A 462 0.20 8.36 -0.12
CA TYR A 462 0.46 8.17 1.31
C TYR A 462 0.50 9.49 2.06
N CYS A 463 -0.23 9.61 3.16
CA CYS A 463 -0.42 10.82 3.96
C CYS A 463 -1.06 12.03 3.23
N GLN A 464 -1.57 11.89 2.01
CA GLN A 464 -2.13 13.01 1.25
C GLN A 464 -3.38 13.61 1.92
N GLN A 465 -4.24 12.78 2.50
CA GLN A 465 -5.44 13.25 3.20
C GLN A 465 -5.11 13.93 4.52
N GLU A 466 -4.14 13.37 5.26
CA GLU A 466 -3.69 13.90 6.53
C GLU A 466 -2.95 15.24 6.33
N GLU A 467 -2.15 15.38 5.29
CA GLU A 467 -1.50 16.64 4.92
C GLU A 467 -2.55 17.72 4.61
N ALA A 468 -3.58 17.39 3.84
CA ALA A 468 -4.70 18.30 3.56
C ALA A 468 -5.53 18.64 4.80
N ALA A 469 -5.55 17.78 5.83
CA ALA A 469 -6.25 17.99 7.10
C ALA A 469 -5.44 18.70 8.17
N GLY A 470 -4.20 19.13 7.89
CA GLY A 470 -3.37 19.90 8.81
C GLY A 470 -2.03 19.26 9.18
N GLY A 471 -1.69 18.13 8.61
CA GLY A 471 -0.39 17.50 8.74
C GLY A 471 -0.40 16.10 9.38
N TYR A 472 0.79 15.51 9.44
CA TYR A 472 1.04 14.19 10.02
C TYR A 472 2.35 14.20 10.83
N GLY A 473 2.43 13.32 11.82
CA GLY A 473 3.60 13.18 12.70
C GLY A 473 4.38 11.88 12.43
N LEU A 474 5.23 11.51 13.39
CA LEU A 474 6.04 10.28 13.35
C LEU A 474 5.22 8.98 13.33
N SER A 475 3.90 9.05 13.60
CA SER A 475 2.99 7.92 13.43
C SER A 475 2.90 7.44 11.97
N ALA A 476 3.30 8.28 11.01
CA ALA A 476 3.48 7.87 9.62
C ALA A 476 4.44 6.68 9.48
N ALA A 477 5.50 6.55 10.30
CA ALA A 477 6.42 5.41 10.25
C ALA A 477 5.77 4.05 10.55
N ILE A 478 4.64 4.04 11.21
CA ILE A 478 3.90 2.81 11.53
C ILE A 478 2.62 2.66 10.71
N GLY A 479 2.45 3.50 9.68
CA GLY A 479 1.36 3.40 8.72
C GLY A 479 0.03 3.95 9.24
N ALA A 480 0.07 5.02 10.05
CA ALA A 480 -1.14 5.70 10.54
C ALA A 480 -1.84 6.54 9.48
N CYS A 481 -1.15 6.94 8.42
CA CYS A 481 -1.75 7.65 7.28
C CYS A 481 -2.46 6.70 6.31
N GLY A 482 -3.47 7.23 5.60
CA GLY A 482 -4.19 6.49 4.55
C GLY A 482 -3.40 6.40 3.24
N THR A 483 -3.59 5.30 2.51
CA THR A 483 -3.10 5.11 1.14
C THR A 483 -4.02 4.18 0.36
N LYS A 484 -3.91 4.19 -0.97
CA LYS A 484 -4.57 3.20 -1.84
C LYS A 484 -3.72 1.94 -1.98
N GLN A 485 -4.36 0.78 -1.97
CA GLN A 485 -3.66 -0.50 -2.14
C GLN A 485 -2.86 -0.56 -3.44
N THR A 486 -3.44 -0.09 -4.56
CA THR A 486 -2.78 -0.05 -5.86
C THR A 486 -1.46 0.73 -5.84
N GLU A 487 -1.43 1.85 -5.12
CA GLU A 487 -0.23 2.68 -4.97
C GLU A 487 0.82 2.03 -4.07
N LEU A 488 0.38 1.41 -2.97
CA LEU A 488 1.28 0.67 -2.08
C LEU A 488 1.94 -0.51 -2.82
N VAL A 489 1.17 -1.26 -3.61
CA VAL A 489 1.67 -2.37 -4.45
C VAL A 489 2.70 -1.87 -5.45
N ASN A 490 2.43 -0.75 -6.14
CA ASN A 490 3.36 -0.15 -7.08
C ASN A 490 4.68 0.29 -6.43
N ALA A 491 4.63 0.86 -5.22
CA ALA A 491 5.82 1.23 -4.47
C ALA A 491 6.68 0.02 -4.07
N TYR A 492 6.06 -1.12 -3.71
CA TYR A 492 6.77 -2.38 -3.54
C TYR A 492 7.32 -2.93 -4.87
N GLY A 493 6.63 -2.67 -5.98
CA GLY A 493 7.15 -2.91 -7.33
C GLY A 493 8.47 -2.20 -7.59
N THR A 494 8.68 -1.02 -7.01
CA THR A 494 9.96 -0.30 -7.10
C THR A 494 11.09 -1.05 -6.39
N PHE A 495 10.85 -1.69 -5.24
CA PHE A 495 11.82 -2.60 -4.64
C PHE A 495 12.08 -3.82 -5.54
N ALA A 496 11.01 -4.40 -6.12
CA ALA A 496 11.14 -5.53 -7.03
C ALA A 496 11.94 -5.19 -8.30
N ARG A 497 11.86 -3.94 -8.78
CA ARG A 497 12.63 -3.38 -9.90
C ARG A 497 13.99 -2.83 -9.49
N MET A 498 14.48 -3.20 -8.30
CA MET A 498 15.79 -2.77 -7.82
C MET A 498 15.96 -1.24 -7.76
N GLY A 499 14.92 -0.55 -7.31
CA GLY A 499 14.91 0.90 -7.13
C GLY A 499 14.37 1.72 -8.29
N VAL A 500 13.94 1.09 -9.38
CA VAL A 500 13.37 1.80 -10.54
C VAL A 500 11.86 1.95 -10.35
N ALA A 501 11.37 3.16 -10.14
CA ALA A 501 9.96 3.50 -10.08
C ALA A 501 9.35 3.57 -11.48
N LYS A 502 8.14 3.04 -11.62
CA LYS A 502 7.30 3.13 -12.83
C LYS A 502 5.90 3.54 -12.40
N PRO A 503 5.18 4.35 -13.22
CA PRO A 503 3.78 4.63 -12.95
C PRO A 503 2.95 3.35 -12.98
N SER A 504 2.08 3.17 -11.99
CA SER A 504 1.07 2.11 -12.06
C SER A 504 0.13 2.36 -13.24
N THR A 505 -0.14 1.34 -14.04
CA THR A 505 -1.00 1.45 -15.22
C THR A 505 -1.96 0.28 -15.36
N ASN A 506 -3.11 0.54 -15.96
CA ASN A 506 -4.18 -0.43 -16.20
C ASN A 506 -4.72 -0.38 -17.65
N VAL A 507 -4.15 0.48 -18.52
CA VAL A 507 -4.53 0.63 -19.92
C VAL A 507 -3.31 0.51 -20.82
N LEU A 508 -3.36 -0.37 -21.81
CA LEU A 508 -2.32 -0.52 -22.84
C LEU A 508 -2.60 0.36 -24.06
N GLU A 509 -3.84 0.36 -24.53
CA GLU A 509 -4.22 1.11 -25.73
C GLU A 509 -5.71 1.43 -25.73
N VAL A 510 -6.06 2.59 -26.25
CA VAL A 510 -7.44 2.98 -26.51
C VAL A 510 -7.52 3.49 -27.95
N THR A 511 -8.40 2.89 -28.75
CA THR A 511 -8.73 3.36 -30.08
C THR A 511 -10.20 3.76 -30.18
N ASN A 512 -10.51 4.69 -31.08
CA ASN A 512 -11.90 5.06 -31.39
C ASN A 512 -12.48 4.13 -32.47
N SER A 513 -13.75 4.34 -32.85
CA SER A 513 -14.44 3.58 -33.89
C SER A 513 -13.86 3.75 -35.30
N GLN A 514 -12.98 4.74 -35.51
CA GLN A 514 -12.30 5.03 -36.78
C GLN A 514 -10.91 4.38 -36.83
N GLY A 515 -10.46 3.76 -35.71
CA GLY A 515 -9.15 3.14 -35.60
C GLY A 515 -8.05 4.10 -35.12
N ASP A 516 -8.37 5.36 -34.84
CA ASP A 516 -7.38 6.31 -34.31
C ASP A 516 -7.01 5.97 -32.90
N THR A 517 -5.71 5.98 -32.58
CA THR A 517 -5.19 5.75 -31.23
C THR A 517 -5.35 7.02 -30.38
N LEU A 518 -6.19 6.94 -29.34
CA LEU A 518 -6.42 8.02 -28.39
C LEU A 518 -5.44 7.98 -27.21
N LYS A 519 -5.04 6.77 -26.82
CA LYS A 519 -4.07 6.54 -25.75
C LYS A 519 -3.26 5.30 -26.05
N LYS A 520 -1.96 5.35 -25.76
CA LYS A 520 -1.07 4.19 -25.83
C LYS A 520 -0.09 4.24 -24.68
N TRP A 521 0.06 3.09 -23.99
CA TRP A 521 1.03 2.93 -22.92
C TRP A 521 2.46 3.15 -23.41
N LYS A 522 3.24 3.84 -22.60
CA LYS A 522 4.69 4.01 -22.77
C LYS A 522 5.39 3.55 -21.53
N ASP A 523 6.54 2.93 -21.69
CA ASP A 523 7.37 2.54 -20.56
C ASP A 523 8.12 3.77 -20.02
N GLU A 524 7.58 4.37 -18.96
CA GLU A 524 8.20 5.48 -18.26
C GLU A 524 8.83 4.96 -16.98
N SER A 525 10.09 5.29 -16.74
CA SER A 525 10.82 4.82 -15.58
C SER A 525 11.75 5.89 -15.03
N LYS A 526 11.94 5.87 -13.70
CA LYS A 526 12.85 6.77 -12.99
C LYS A 526 13.56 6.01 -11.87
N GLN A 527 14.88 6.17 -11.72
CA GLN A 527 15.56 5.66 -10.53
C GLN A 527 15.08 6.45 -9.30
N ALA A 528 14.40 5.79 -8.38
CA ALA A 528 13.82 6.38 -7.18
C ALA A 528 14.69 6.14 -5.94
N THR A 529 15.41 5.02 -5.90
CA THR A 529 16.39 4.71 -4.86
C THR A 529 17.55 3.90 -5.43
N ASP A 530 18.67 3.87 -4.72
CA ASP A 530 19.84 3.09 -5.16
C ASP A 530 19.53 1.59 -5.18
N PRO A 531 19.98 0.83 -6.19
CA PRO A 531 19.80 -0.61 -6.27
C PRO A 531 20.33 -1.37 -5.03
N GLN A 532 21.37 -0.88 -4.37
CA GLN A 532 21.90 -1.50 -3.15
C GLN A 532 20.91 -1.40 -1.99
N VAL A 533 20.23 -0.25 -1.86
CA VAL A 533 19.16 -0.05 -0.87
C VAL A 533 18.00 -1.03 -1.12
N ALA A 534 17.51 -1.07 -2.36
CA ALA A 534 16.43 -1.98 -2.74
C ALA A 534 16.79 -3.45 -2.49
N TYR A 535 18.02 -3.85 -2.85
CA TYR A 535 18.49 -5.22 -2.64
C TYR A 535 18.55 -5.59 -1.15
N ILE A 536 19.07 -4.70 -0.28
CA ILE A 536 19.16 -4.95 1.16
C ILE A 536 17.75 -5.11 1.77
N ILE A 537 16.78 -4.29 1.36
CA ILE A 537 15.38 -4.44 1.79
C ILE A 537 14.79 -5.77 1.32
N ASN A 538 15.01 -6.13 0.04
CA ASN A 538 14.54 -7.41 -0.51
C ASN A 538 15.16 -8.62 0.21
N ASP A 539 16.43 -8.53 0.57
CA ASP A 539 17.13 -9.58 1.31
C ASP A 539 16.56 -9.74 2.73
N ILE A 540 16.29 -8.64 3.44
CA ILE A 540 15.66 -8.68 4.77
C ILE A 540 14.24 -9.26 4.70
N LEU A 541 13.44 -8.82 3.75
CA LEU A 541 12.04 -9.26 3.63
C LEU A 541 11.89 -10.67 3.04
N GLY A 542 12.95 -11.21 2.44
CA GLY A 542 13.06 -12.60 2.00
C GLY A 542 13.65 -13.56 3.04
N ASP A 543 14.06 -13.04 4.20
CA ASP A 543 14.69 -13.83 5.28
C ASP A 543 13.62 -14.44 6.21
N ALA A 544 13.23 -15.68 5.90
CA ALA A 544 12.21 -16.41 6.67
C ALA A 544 12.67 -16.73 8.12
N ASP A 545 13.97 -16.86 8.35
CA ASP A 545 14.51 -17.09 9.71
C ASP A 545 14.39 -15.84 10.57
N ALA A 546 14.71 -14.68 10.03
CA ALA A 546 14.57 -13.41 10.74
C ALA A 546 13.11 -13.10 11.12
N ALA A 547 12.13 -13.55 10.32
CA ALA A 547 10.70 -13.36 10.54
C ALA A 547 10.03 -14.49 11.37
N ARG A 548 10.77 -15.53 11.76
CA ARG A 548 10.23 -16.74 12.44
C ARG A 548 9.39 -16.43 13.68
N ASP A 549 9.88 -15.54 14.53
CA ASP A 549 9.22 -15.22 15.80
C ASP A 549 7.91 -14.41 15.62
N LEU A 550 7.69 -13.81 14.45
CA LEU A 550 6.47 -13.06 14.16
C LEU A 550 5.37 -13.94 13.56
N HIS A 551 5.70 -14.80 12.60
CA HIS A 551 4.71 -15.53 11.80
C HIS A 551 4.82 -17.04 11.87
N GLY A 552 5.90 -17.57 12.41
CA GLY A 552 6.32 -18.95 12.23
C GLY A 552 7.17 -19.14 10.97
N TYR A 553 8.05 -20.15 11.00
CA TYR A 553 8.93 -20.44 9.88
C TYR A 553 8.15 -20.78 8.60
N GLY A 554 8.46 -20.13 7.52
CA GLY A 554 7.84 -20.37 6.20
C GLY A 554 6.38 -19.96 6.07
N ALA A 555 5.77 -19.30 7.06
CA ALA A 555 4.37 -18.87 7.00
C ALA A 555 4.07 -17.95 5.81
N MET A 556 5.05 -17.16 5.35
CA MET A 556 4.94 -16.25 4.21
C MET A 556 5.43 -16.84 2.88
N ASN A 557 5.86 -18.11 2.85
CA ASN A 557 6.40 -18.74 1.66
C ASN A 557 5.30 -19.04 0.63
N VAL A 558 5.66 -18.91 -0.65
CA VAL A 558 4.86 -19.29 -1.80
C VAL A 558 5.48 -20.57 -2.40
N PRO A 559 4.72 -21.67 -2.58
CA PRO A 559 5.26 -22.91 -3.13
C PRO A 559 5.88 -22.71 -4.51
N GLY A 560 7.13 -23.14 -4.66
CA GLY A 560 7.88 -23.06 -5.92
C GLY A 560 8.37 -21.67 -6.31
N VAL A 561 8.16 -20.65 -5.46
CA VAL A 561 8.54 -19.25 -5.76
C VAL A 561 9.28 -18.65 -4.58
N ARG A 562 10.48 -18.15 -4.80
CA ARG A 562 11.18 -17.34 -3.79
C ARG A 562 10.59 -15.93 -3.77
N THR A 563 10.07 -15.51 -2.60
CA THR A 563 9.41 -14.22 -2.44
C THR A 563 9.93 -13.47 -1.22
N ALA A 564 9.83 -12.15 -1.28
CA ALA A 564 9.93 -11.24 -0.14
C ALA A 564 8.52 -10.84 0.31
N ALA A 565 8.33 -10.60 1.62
CA ALA A 565 7.01 -10.30 2.14
C ALA A 565 7.05 -9.32 3.31
N LYS A 566 6.01 -8.49 3.41
CA LYS A 566 5.75 -7.63 4.56
C LYS A 566 4.28 -7.62 4.91
N THR A 567 3.99 -7.80 6.19
CA THR A 567 2.63 -7.71 6.72
C THR A 567 2.39 -6.38 7.40
N GLY A 568 1.14 -5.99 7.49
CA GLY A 568 0.66 -4.84 8.24
C GLY A 568 -0.57 -5.19 9.07
N THR A 569 -0.72 -4.52 10.19
CA THR A 569 -1.93 -4.53 11.00
C THR A 569 -2.16 -3.12 11.49
N THR A 570 -3.40 -2.65 11.39
CA THR A 570 -3.81 -1.39 11.99
C THR A 570 -4.66 -1.67 13.20
N ASP A 571 -4.78 -0.72 14.09
CA ASP A 571 -5.65 -0.85 15.25
C ASP A 571 -6.67 0.31 15.34
N LYS A 572 -7.71 0.07 16.12
CA LYS A 572 -8.69 1.04 16.56
C LYS A 572 -8.96 0.79 18.04
N ASN A 573 -8.54 1.74 18.89
CA ASN A 573 -8.68 1.64 20.34
C ASN A 573 -8.01 0.39 20.95
N GLY A 574 -6.83 0.00 20.42
CA GLY A 574 -6.08 -1.16 20.90
C GLY A 574 -6.56 -2.52 20.39
N HIS A 575 -7.51 -2.54 19.45
CA HIS A 575 -8.01 -3.75 18.79
C HIS A 575 -7.66 -3.72 17.30
N ALA A 576 -7.27 -4.85 16.74
CA ALA A 576 -6.96 -4.96 15.31
C ALA A 576 -8.17 -4.54 14.45
N LYS A 577 -7.91 -3.78 13.38
CA LYS A 577 -8.94 -3.28 12.44
C LYS A 577 -8.72 -3.82 11.03
N ASP A 578 -7.49 -3.77 10.52
CA ASP A 578 -7.12 -4.22 9.18
C ASP A 578 -5.92 -5.15 9.24
N VAL A 579 -5.86 -6.06 8.29
CA VAL A 579 -4.69 -6.91 8.02
C VAL A 579 -4.25 -6.69 6.59
N TRP A 580 -2.93 -6.49 6.40
CA TRP A 580 -2.30 -6.31 5.11
C TRP A 580 -1.20 -7.34 4.88
N ILE A 581 -1.08 -7.77 3.65
CA ILE A 581 0.02 -8.60 3.16
C ILE A 581 0.50 -8.01 1.85
N VAL A 582 1.79 -7.75 1.72
CA VAL A 582 2.44 -7.54 0.43
C VAL A 582 3.47 -8.65 0.27
N ASN A 583 3.36 -9.42 -0.80
CA ASN A 583 4.26 -10.51 -1.16
C ASN A 583 4.75 -10.28 -2.60
N TYR A 584 6.04 -10.40 -2.85
CA TYR A 584 6.59 -10.07 -4.15
C TYR A 584 7.85 -10.85 -4.51
N SER A 585 8.08 -10.97 -5.81
CA SER A 585 9.25 -11.54 -6.46
C SER A 585 9.80 -10.54 -7.48
N PRO A 586 10.88 -10.83 -8.19
CA PRO A 586 11.31 -10.03 -9.34
C PRO A 586 10.27 -9.90 -10.46
N ALA A 587 9.29 -10.80 -10.53
CA ALA A 587 8.30 -10.86 -11.61
C ALA A 587 6.94 -10.22 -11.26
N LEU A 588 6.46 -10.41 -10.03
CA LEU A 588 5.12 -10.02 -9.61
C LEU A 588 5.12 -9.43 -8.19
N VAL A 589 4.20 -8.50 -7.97
CA VAL A 589 3.86 -7.98 -6.64
C VAL A 589 2.38 -8.20 -6.39
N MET A 590 2.02 -8.76 -5.24
CA MET A 590 0.64 -8.91 -4.80
C MET A 590 0.43 -8.24 -3.45
N GLY A 591 -0.52 -7.31 -3.39
CA GLY A 591 -1.05 -6.75 -2.16
C GLY A 591 -2.42 -7.32 -1.84
N MET A 592 -2.66 -7.64 -0.56
CA MET A 592 -3.96 -8.09 -0.07
C MET A 592 -4.32 -7.31 1.20
N TRP A 593 -5.54 -6.84 1.27
CA TRP A 593 -6.15 -6.24 2.45
C TRP A 593 -7.33 -7.06 2.91
N LEU A 594 -7.49 -7.20 4.22
CA LEU A 594 -8.64 -7.81 4.88
C LEU A 594 -9.10 -6.92 6.03
N GLY A 595 -10.40 -6.70 6.13
CA GLY A 595 -10.99 -5.87 7.17
C GLY A 595 -12.52 -5.75 7.02
N ASN A 596 -13.07 -4.64 7.48
CA ASN A 596 -14.51 -4.36 7.42
C ASN A 596 -14.75 -3.01 6.74
N SER A 597 -15.75 -2.95 5.85
CA SER A 597 -16.12 -1.71 5.14
C SER A 597 -16.64 -0.62 6.07
N ASP A 598 -17.22 -0.99 7.22
CA ASP A 598 -17.69 -0.08 8.27
C ASP A 598 -16.59 0.33 9.26
N THR A 599 -15.33 -0.06 9.01
CA THR A 599 -14.17 0.19 9.89
C THR A 599 -14.31 -0.39 11.30
N SER A 600 -15.15 -1.41 11.50
CA SER A 600 -15.23 -2.16 12.75
C SER A 600 -13.98 -3.03 12.97
N THR A 601 -13.70 -3.38 14.23
CA THR A 601 -12.52 -4.16 14.62
C THR A 601 -12.68 -5.63 14.28
N ILE A 602 -11.55 -6.31 14.10
CA ILE A 602 -11.44 -7.74 13.80
C ILE A 602 -10.81 -8.49 14.97
N ASN A 603 -11.01 -9.80 15.03
CA ASN A 603 -10.57 -10.64 16.17
C ASN A 603 -9.33 -11.50 15.84
N THR A 604 -8.57 -11.18 14.79
CA THR A 604 -7.36 -11.95 14.49
C THR A 604 -6.08 -11.16 14.83
N PRO A 605 -5.17 -11.72 15.65
CA PRO A 605 -3.83 -11.18 15.80
C PRO A 605 -2.88 -11.61 14.67
N ASN A 606 -3.30 -12.58 13.83
CA ASN A 606 -2.43 -13.14 12.80
C ASN A 606 -2.45 -12.31 11.53
N SER A 607 -1.41 -11.50 11.31
CA SER A 607 -1.25 -10.68 10.12
C SER A 607 -0.97 -11.50 8.82
N ALA A 608 -0.70 -12.80 8.94
CA ALA A 608 -0.57 -13.72 7.79
C ALA A 608 -1.92 -14.40 7.41
N PHE A 609 -3.05 -13.97 7.97
CA PHE A 609 -4.34 -14.63 7.84
C PHE A 609 -4.80 -14.80 6.37
N GLY A 610 -4.47 -13.85 5.50
CA GLY A 610 -4.77 -13.89 4.06
C GLY A 610 -3.81 -14.71 3.19
N MET A 611 -2.73 -15.27 3.77
CA MET A 611 -1.71 -16.00 3.00
C MET A 611 -2.22 -17.16 2.14
N PRO A 612 -3.28 -17.89 2.50
CA PRO A 612 -3.80 -18.93 1.59
C PRO A 612 -4.16 -18.40 0.20
N VAL A 613 -4.81 -17.24 0.11
CA VAL A 613 -5.14 -16.59 -1.17
C VAL A 613 -3.85 -16.14 -1.89
N VAL A 614 -2.99 -15.41 -1.19
CA VAL A 614 -1.71 -14.91 -1.75
C VAL A 614 -0.87 -16.05 -2.31
N ARG A 615 -0.73 -17.13 -1.54
CA ARG A 615 0.05 -18.31 -1.90
C ARG A 615 -0.45 -18.98 -3.19
N ASN A 616 -1.76 -19.21 -3.28
CA ASN A 616 -2.36 -19.88 -4.42
C ASN A 616 -2.31 -19.02 -5.68
N VAL A 617 -2.58 -17.72 -5.57
CA VAL A 617 -2.55 -16.79 -6.71
C VAL A 617 -1.12 -16.59 -7.21
N MET A 618 -0.17 -16.30 -6.30
CA MET A 618 1.22 -16.06 -6.67
C MET A 618 1.88 -17.32 -7.26
N SER A 619 1.62 -18.50 -6.67
CA SER A 619 2.13 -19.75 -7.21
C SER A 619 1.59 -20.01 -8.62
N PHE A 620 0.28 -19.85 -8.83
CA PHE A 620 -0.35 -20.01 -10.15
C PHE A 620 0.19 -18.99 -11.17
N ALA A 621 0.22 -17.71 -10.80
CA ALA A 621 0.65 -16.65 -11.70
C ALA A 621 2.11 -16.85 -12.17
N HIS A 622 3.01 -17.30 -11.27
CA HIS A 622 4.40 -17.59 -11.64
C HIS A 622 4.51 -18.86 -12.49
N ASN A 623 4.01 -19.98 -11.98
CA ASN A 623 4.28 -21.29 -12.59
C ASN A 623 3.45 -21.55 -13.85
N GLU A 624 2.18 -21.13 -13.88
CA GLU A 624 1.27 -21.42 -14.99
C GLU A 624 1.15 -20.29 -16.02
N VAL A 625 1.47 -19.03 -15.63
CA VAL A 625 1.33 -17.90 -16.54
C VAL A 625 2.70 -17.36 -16.96
N TYR A 626 3.50 -16.87 -16.01
CA TYR A 626 4.76 -16.18 -16.30
C TYR A 626 5.87 -17.13 -16.78
N ALA A 627 5.98 -18.32 -16.21
CA ALA A 627 6.93 -19.34 -16.68
C ALA A 627 6.67 -19.73 -18.14
N LYS A 628 5.39 -19.94 -18.53
CA LYS A 628 5.01 -20.25 -19.91
C LYS A 628 5.27 -19.10 -20.89
N GLN A 629 5.36 -17.88 -20.40
CA GLN A 629 5.72 -16.68 -21.17
C GLN A 629 7.22 -16.38 -21.19
N GLY A 630 8.04 -17.18 -20.51
CA GLY A 630 9.47 -16.94 -20.34
C GLY A 630 9.84 -15.72 -19.48
N LYS A 631 8.88 -15.20 -18.71
CA LYS A 631 9.04 -14.02 -17.86
C LYS A 631 9.55 -14.34 -16.46
N TRP A 632 9.53 -15.60 -16.08
CA TRP A 632 9.98 -16.07 -14.78
C TRP A 632 10.50 -17.52 -14.88
N LYS A 633 11.49 -17.83 -14.03
CA LYS A 633 12.04 -19.18 -13.88
C LYS A 633 12.08 -19.57 -12.40
N PRO A 634 11.97 -20.86 -12.05
CA PRO A 634 12.21 -21.32 -10.68
C PRO A 634 13.55 -20.82 -10.15
N ASN A 635 13.55 -20.37 -8.89
CA ASN A 635 14.69 -19.77 -8.19
C ASN A 635 15.13 -18.36 -8.65
N ASP A 636 14.38 -17.69 -9.55
CA ASP A 636 14.63 -16.28 -9.82
C ASP A 636 14.60 -15.47 -8.54
N TRP A 637 15.63 -14.64 -8.36
CA TRP A 637 15.78 -13.73 -7.24
C TRP A 637 16.39 -12.41 -7.70
N PHE A 638 16.35 -11.43 -6.85
CA PHE A 638 16.93 -10.12 -7.11
C PHE A 638 18.44 -10.23 -7.33
N LYS A 639 18.93 -9.60 -8.40
CA LYS A 639 20.35 -9.61 -8.70
C LYS A 639 21.10 -8.69 -7.74
N ARG A 640 22.08 -9.23 -7.03
CA ARG A 640 22.92 -8.44 -6.11
C ARG A 640 23.72 -7.39 -6.89
N PRO A 641 23.57 -6.08 -6.57
CA PRO A 641 24.36 -5.03 -7.19
C PRO A 641 25.80 -5.06 -6.69
N ASN A 642 26.71 -4.46 -7.49
CA ASN A 642 28.09 -4.28 -7.08
C ASN A 642 28.18 -3.30 -5.90
N GLY A 643 29.25 -3.44 -5.09
CA GLY A 643 29.56 -2.51 -4.01
C GLY A 643 28.91 -2.84 -2.66
N ILE A 644 27.95 -3.76 -2.57
CA ILE A 644 27.40 -4.20 -1.29
C ILE A 644 28.51 -4.87 -0.46
N GLN A 645 28.75 -4.30 0.73
CA GLN A 645 29.62 -4.87 1.76
C GLN A 645 28.84 -5.94 2.55
N GLN A 646 29.53 -6.96 3.06
CA GLN A 646 28.92 -8.04 3.82
C GLN A 646 29.74 -8.38 5.06
N GLN A 647 29.05 -8.53 6.20
CA GLN A 647 29.61 -9.01 7.46
C GLN A 647 28.72 -10.13 8.02
N GLY A 648 29.21 -11.37 7.93
CA GLY A 648 28.36 -12.54 8.21
C GLY A 648 27.17 -12.57 7.23
N LYS A 649 25.94 -12.59 7.77
CA LYS A 649 24.70 -12.49 6.97
C LYS A 649 24.25 -11.04 6.70
N GLU A 650 24.89 -10.07 7.36
CA GLU A 650 24.44 -8.69 7.29
C GLU A 650 25.04 -7.95 6.09
N LEU A 651 24.20 -7.12 5.46
CA LEU A 651 24.49 -6.41 4.24
C LEU A 651 24.50 -4.88 4.48
N TYR A 652 25.47 -4.22 3.87
CA TYR A 652 25.66 -2.78 3.97
C TYR A 652 25.88 -2.16 2.59
N PRO A 653 25.39 -0.95 2.33
CA PRO A 653 25.66 -0.27 1.07
C PRO A 653 27.13 0.16 0.99
N SER A 654 27.63 0.44 -0.22
CA SER A 654 29.04 0.79 -0.46
C SER A 654 29.51 2.04 0.29
N TRP A 655 28.61 2.96 0.61
CA TRP A 655 28.90 4.18 1.39
C TRP A 655 28.88 3.97 2.90
N TRP A 656 28.53 2.78 3.39
CA TRP A 656 28.62 2.47 4.80
C TRP A 656 30.08 2.40 5.26
N ASN A 657 30.35 2.99 6.40
CA ASN A 657 31.67 2.98 7.02
C ASN A 657 31.53 2.60 8.50
N LYS A 658 32.09 1.48 8.89
CA LYS A 658 32.08 0.96 10.25
C LYS A 658 32.55 1.98 11.28
N LYS A 659 33.52 2.85 10.92
CA LYS A 659 34.08 3.87 11.83
C LYS A 659 33.10 5.03 12.12
N GLN A 660 32.02 5.15 11.35
CA GLN A 660 31.00 6.20 11.54
C GLN A 660 29.87 5.71 12.44
N GLY A 661 30.06 5.69 13.76
CA GLY A 661 29.05 5.36 14.75
C GLY A 661 29.10 3.94 15.32
N GLU A 662 30.02 3.13 14.83
CA GLU A 662 30.34 1.82 15.40
C GLU A 662 31.78 1.80 15.88
N THR A 663 31.98 1.42 17.12
CA THR A 663 33.31 1.17 17.69
C THR A 663 33.39 -0.28 18.12
N THR A 664 34.58 -0.88 18.08
CA THR A 664 34.76 -2.21 18.64
C THR A 664 35.25 -2.10 20.08
N GLU A 665 34.73 -2.94 20.94
CA GLU A 665 35.10 -3.05 22.34
C GLU A 665 35.21 -4.54 22.69
N LYS A 666 36.20 -4.93 23.52
CA LYS A 666 36.30 -6.29 24.03
C LYS A 666 35.51 -6.40 25.32
N ILE A 667 34.58 -7.32 25.36
CA ILE A 667 33.77 -7.62 26.53
C ILE A 667 34.07 -9.05 26.98
N LYS A 668 34.12 -9.24 28.29
CA LYS A 668 34.26 -10.55 28.93
C LYS A 668 32.93 -11.26 28.93
N PHE A 669 32.90 -12.46 28.37
CA PHE A 669 31.73 -13.33 28.33
C PHE A 669 32.00 -14.61 29.13
N ASP A 670 30.96 -15.16 29.70
CA ASP A 670 30.99 -16.51 30.22
C ASP A 670 30.81 -17.53 29.09
N ARG A 671 31.65 -18.54 29.06
CA ARG A 671 31.63 -19.62 28.05
C ARG A 671 30.38 -20.51 28.13
N VAL A 672 29.75 -20.61 29.30
CA VAL A 672 28.59 -21.48 29.55
C VAL A 672 27.30 -20.78 29.12
N SER A 673 27.05 -19.59 29.65
CA SER A 673 25.82 -18.84 29.39
C SER A 673 25.89 -18.06 28.08
N LYS A 674 27.09 -17.78 27.52
CA LYS A 674 27.34 -16.89 26.38
C LYS A 674 26.86 -15.46 26.63
N LYS A 675 26.76 -15.05 27.89
CA LYS A 675 26.37 -13.72 28.38
C LYS A 675 27.56 -13.04 29.04
N LYS A 676 27.43 -11.74 29.36
CA LYS A 676 28.52 -10.99 30.02
C LYS A 676 28.90 -11.62 31.32
N ALA A 677 30.20 -11.87 31.50
CA ALA A 677 30.73 -12.39 32.73
C ALA A 677 30.47 -11.43 33.90
N THR A 678 30.12 -12.01 35.04
CA THR A 678 29.91 -11.31 36.32
C THR A 678 31.08 -11.57 37.28
N ASN A 679 31.04 -10.97 38.47
CA ASN A 679 32.01 -11.26 39.54
C ASN A 679 31.95 -12.72 40.02
N CYS A 680 30.87 -13.42 39.72
CA CYS A 680 30.67 -14.81 40.13
C CYS A 680 31.13 -15.82 39.08
N THR A 681 31.39 -15.35 37.82
CA THR A 681 31.88 -16.18 36.73
C THR A 681 33.33 -16.62 37.01
N PRO A 682 33.65 -17.93 37.03
CA PRO A 682 35.02 -18.41 37.24
C PRO A 682 35.99 -17.87 36.17
N ALA A 683 37.24 -17.60 36.55
CA ALA A 683 38.23 -17.06 35.65
C ALA A 683 38.44 -17.94 34.37
N ASP A 684 38.39 -19.26 34.55
CA ASP A 684 38.57 -20.22 33.45
C ASP A 684 37.34 -20.31 32.53
N ALA A 685 36.17 -19.85 33.00
CA ALA A 685 34.97 -19.71 32.20
C ALA A 685 34.92 -18.40 31.41
N ILE A 686 35.84 -17.44 31.67
CA ILE A 686 35.81 -16.16 30.98
C ILE A 686 36.54 -16.25 29.63
N GLU A 687 35.90 -15.70 28.59
CA GLU A 687 36.50 -15.43 27.28
C GLU A 687 36.27 -14.00 26.85
N GLU A 688 37.24 -13.38 26.18
CA GLU A 688 37.12 -12.03 25.65
C GLU A 688 36.66 -12.09 24.21
N ILE A 689 35.53 -11.45 23.94
CA ILE A 689 34.93 -11.38 22.61
C ILE A 689 34.87 -9.91 22.18
N GLU A 690 35.26 -9.65 20.95
CA GLU A 690 35.10 -8.34 20.31
C GLU A 690 33.65 -8.11 19.94
N VAL A 691 33.05 -7.06 20.45
CA VAL A 691 31.66 -6.65 20.17
C VAL A 691 31.63 -5.30 19.47
N THR A 692 30.62 -5.08 18.67
CA THR A 692 30.35 -3.79 18.07
C THR A 692 29.50 -2.95 19.03
N LYS A 693 30.01 -1.79 19.41
CA LYS A 693 29.31 -0.78 20.22
C LYS A 693 28.77 0.30 19.31
N THR A 694 27.49 0.56 19.37
CA THR A 694 26.80 1.67 18.71
C THR A 694 26.20 2.59 19.75
N ILE A 695 26.21 3.90 19.46
CA ILE A 695 25.49 4.87 20.28
C ILE A 695 24.17 5.18 19.59
N ASP A 696 23.04 4.91 20.25
CA ASP A 696 21.73 5.24 19.73
C ASP A 696 21.63 6.76 19.46
N PRO A 697 21.33 7.20 18.24
CA PRO A 697 21.36 8.61 17.88
C PRO A 697 20.33 9.47 18.64
N LEU A 698 19.21 8.87 19.08
CA LEU A 698 18.13 9.55 19.79
C LEU A 698 18.35 9.54 21.30
N THR A 699 18.56 8.36 21.87
CA THR A 699 18.63 8.19 23.34
C THR A 699 20.03 8.41 23.90
N LYS A 700 21.04 8.46 23.00
CA LYS A 700 22.48 8.58 23.34
C LYS A 700 23.01 7.41 24.20
N LYS A 701 22.27 6.34 24.31
CA LYS A 701 22.68 5.14 25.05
C LYS A 701 23.54 4.21 24.17
N PRO A 702 24.55 3.52 24.76
CA PRO A 702 25.30 2.53 24.05
C PRO A 702 24.46 1.24 23.89
N SER A 703 24.57 0.63 22.72
CA SER A 703 24.08 -0.70 22.40
C SER A 703 25.24 -1.59 21.94
N TYR A 704 25.20 -2.86 22.27
CA TYR A 704 26.25 -3.80 21.92
C TYR A 704 25.70 -4.95 21.06
N SER A 705 26.38 -5.24 19.97
CA SER A 705 26.13 -6.39 19.12
C SER A 705 27.30 -7.37 19.23
N ALA A 706 27.01 -8.58 19.69
CA ALA A 706 27.98 -9.68 19.79
C ALA A 706 27.84 -10.63 18.58
N PRO A 707 28.84 -11.49 18.30
CA PRO A 707 28.73 -12.58 17.35
C PRO A 707 27.56 -13.53 17.67
N GLU A 708 27.16 -14.32 16.68
CA GLU A 708 26.04 -15.26 16.82
C GLU A 708 26.27 -16.21 18.00
N GLY A 709 25.25 -16.39 18.81
CA GLY A 709 25.28 -17.21 20.02
C GLY A 709 25.63 -16.44 21.31
N TYR A 710 26.14 -15.20 21.24
CA TYR A 710 26.48 -14.39 22.41
C TYR A 710 25.46 -13.27 22.63
N ASP A 711 25.14 -12.98 23.91
CA ASP A 711 24.29 -11.86 24.30
C ASP A 711 25.09 -10.83 25.13
N ALA A 712 25.49 -9.72 24.48
CA ALA A 712 26.24 -8.64 25.13
C ALA A 712 25.36 -7.72 26.00
N ASN A 713 24.05 -7.92 26.06
CA ASN A 713 23.11 -7.07 26.81
C ASN A 713 22.56 -7.76 28.07
N ALA A 714 22.87 -9.05 28.29
CA ALA A 714 22.50 -9.79 29.46
C ALA A 714 23.74 -10.20 30.28
N ASP A 715 23.64 -10.22 31.59
CA ASP A 715 24.67 -10.74 32.48
C ASP A 715 24.54 -12.27 32.67
N ASP A 716 25.65 -12.91 32.97
CA ASP A 716 25.73 -14.35 33.27
C ASP A 716 24.70 -14.72 34.33
N ASP A 717 23.84 -15.69 34.00
CA ASP A 717 22.79 -16.21 34.85
C ASP A 717 23.01 -17.68 35.25
N LYS A 718 24.12 -18.27 34.82
CA LYS A 718 24.48 -19.66 35.13
C LYS A 718 25.32 -19.75 36.40
N HIS A 719 26.32 -18.87 36.52
CA HIS A 719 27.20 -18.86 37.66
C HIS A 719 26.68 -17.96 38.77
N LYS A 720 26.69 -18.46 40.02
CA LYS A 720 26.32 -17.74 41.23
C LYS A 720 27.50 -17.72 42.18
N CYS A 721 27.59 -16.67 43.01
CA CYS A 721 28.71 -16.52 43.95
C CYS A 721 28.76 -17.60 45.07
N ASP A 722 27.67 -18.31 45.27
CA ASP A 722 27.52 -19.41 46.25
C ASP A 722 27.57 -20.80 45.58
N ASP A 723 27.99 -20.90 44.34
CA ASP A 723 28.16 -22.18 43.67
C ASP A 723 29.19 -23.05 44.39
N ALA A 724 28.81 -24.28 44.68
CA ALA A 724 29.71 -25.28 45.24
C ALA A 724 30.68 -25.76 44.17
N LYS A 725 31.97 -25.75 44.49
CA LYS A 725 33.04 -26.31 43.64
C LYS A 725 33.04 -27.84 43.70
N PRO A 726 33.55 -28.53 42.69
CA PRO A 726 33.77 -29.97 42.78
C PRO A 726 34.75 -30.29 43.90
N SER A 727 34.76 -31.49 44.36
CA SER A 727 35.77 -32.01 45.31
C SER A 727 36.51 -33.18 44.67
N VAL A 728 37.77 -33.33 45.03
CA VAL A 728 38.58 -34.47 44.60
C VAL A 728 39.43 -34.98 45.77
N SER A 729 39.54 -36.25 45.90
CA SER A 729 40.41 -36.91 46.89
C SER A 729 41.33 -37.93 46.20
N LEU A 730 42.54 -37.93 46.66
CA LEU A 730 43.62 -38.73 46.12
C LEU A 730 43.97 -39.90 47.14
N SER A 731 44.03 -41.09 46.60
CA SER A 731 44.58 -42.24 47.41
C SER A 731 45.70 -42.92 46.64
N LEU A 732 46.69 -43.34 47.37
CA LEU A 732 47.85 -43.99 46.87
C LEU A 732 47.98 -45.38 47.49
N SER A 733 48.23 -46.41 46.70
CA SER A 733 48.50 -47.78 47.14
C SER A 733 49.72 -48.36 46.43
N GLY A 734 50.22 -49.47 46.86
CA GLY A 734 51.45 -50.13 46.33
C GLY A 734 52.69 -49.72 47.06
N SER A 735 53.86 -50.29 46.69
CA SER A 735 55.14 -50.13 47.36
C SER A 735 56.26 -50.03 46.33
N GLY A 736 57.41 -49.50 46.76
CA GLY A 736 58.59 -49.32 45.88
C GLY A 736 58.34 -48.41 44.71
N SER A 737 58.79 -48.82 43.50
CA SER A 737 58.70 -48.10 42.29
C SER A 737 57.28 -48.17 41.57
N SER A 738 56.48 -49.16 42.00
CA SER A 738 55.13 -49.35 41.42
C SER A 738 54.05 -48.77 42.34
N ARG A 739 53.18 -47.93 41.85
CA ARG A 739 52.10 -47.32 42.64
C ARG A 739 50.82 -47.36 41.83
N THR A 740 49.68 -47.58 42.51
CA THR A 740 48.34 -47.25 41.93
C THR A 740 47.84 -45.97 42.58
N ILE A 741 47.62 -44.96 41.73
CA ILE A 741 47.04 -43.70 42.13
C ILE A 741 45.56 -43.79 41.81
N THR A 742 44.69 -43.52 42.77
CA THR A 742 43.27 -43.47 42.57
C THR A 742 42.76 -42.07 42.97
N ALA A 743 42.13 -41.32 42.01
CA ALA A 743 41.46 -40.11 42.29
C ALA A 743 39.94 -40.35 42.28
N ARG A 744 39.24 -39.87 43.29
CA ARG A 744 37.75 -39.83 43.35
C ARG A 744 37.26 -38.41 43.43
N ALA A 745 36.36 -38.05 42.54
CA ALA A 745 35.75 -36.70 42.51
C ALA A 745 34.24 -36.81 42.69
N THR A 746 33.68 -35.77 43.30
CA THR A 746 32.24 -35.51 43.34
C THR A 746 31.95 -34.11 42.80
N ASN A 747 30.83 -33.96 42.16
CA ASN A 747 30.43 -32.66 41.62
C ASN A 747 30.09 -31.65 42.73
N GLY A 748 30.19 -30.38 42.38
CA GLY A 748 29.55 -29.27 43.11
C GLY A 748 28.18 -28.90 42.49
N THR A 749 27.99 -27.65 42.15
CA THR A 749 26.79 -27.16 41.48
C THR A 749 26.69 -27.72 40.06
N PHE A 750 27.82 -27.88 39.36
CA PHE A 750 27.85 -28.34 37.95
C PHE A 750 28.33 -29.79 37.85
N PRO A 751 27.85 -30.57 36.87
CA PRO A 751 28.33 -31.91 36.57
C PRO A 751 29.82 -31.95 36.30
N LEU A 752 30.52 -33.02 36.71
CA LEU A 752 31.93 -33.22 36.37
C LEU A 752 32.12 -33.45 34.86
N THR A 753 33.27 -32.98 34.36
CA THR A 753 33.70 -33.20 32.94
C THR A 753 34.94 -34.05 32.82
N SER A 754 35.90 -33.94 33.78
CA SER A 754 37.13 -34.71 33.73
C SER A 754 37.81 -34.84 35.09
N ILE A 755 38.62 -35.91 35.23
CA ILE A 755 39.62 -36.06 36.28
C ILE A 755 40.97 -36.28 35.61
N ASP A 756 41.96 -35.47 35.98
CA ASP A 756 43.37 -35.60 35.56
C ASP A 756 44.22 -36.05 36.73
N ILE A 757 45.07 -37.01 36.49
CA ILE A 757 46.09 -37.44 37.47
C ILE A 757 47.45 -37.02 36.90
N LEU A 758 48.23 -36.31 37.70
CA LEU A 758 49.57 -35.85 37.36
C LEU A 758 50.59 -36.43 38.32
N VAL A 759 51.74 -36.73 37.78
CA VAL A 759 52.93 -37.12 38.54
C VAL A 759 54.08 -36.17 38.13
N ASP A 760 54.71 -35.55 39.13
CA ASP A 760 55.73 -34.51 38.90
C ASP A 760 55.31 -33.44 37.86
N GLY A 761 54.06 -33.02 37.94
CA GLY A 761 53.44 -32.00 37.03
C GLY A 761 53.11 -32.48 35.62
N ARG A 762 53.37 -33.80 35.31
CA ARG A 762 52.99 -34.34 33.97
C ARG A 762 51.75 -35.18 34.09
N SER A 763 50.75 -34.98 33.22
CA SER A 763 49.58 -35.80 33.17
C SER A 763 49.92 -37.26 32.80
N VAL A 764 49.57 -38.21 33.69
CA VAL A 764 49.74 -39.64 33.47
C VAL A 764 48.42 -40.33 33.11
N LYS A 765 47.29 -39.68 33.45
CA LYS A 765 45.96 -40.17 33.10
C LYS A 765 45.02 -38.94 33.04
N SER A 766 44.27 -38.86 32.00
CA SER A 766 43.13 -37.94 31.86
C SER A 766 41.92 -38.74 31.41
N GLU A 767 40.81 -38.57 32.08
CA GLU A 767 39.58 -39.31 31.78
C GLU A 767 38.38 -38.39 31.82
N SER A 768 37.59 -38.42 30.73
CA SER A 768 36.33 -37.68 30.67
C SER A 768 35.29 -38.41 31.51
N ILE A 769 34.60 -37.66 32.37
CA ILE A 769 33.55 -38.16 33.23
C ILE A 769 32.31 -37.31 33.02
N SER A 770 31.14 -37.87 33.11
CA SER A 770 29.87 -37.12 33.10
C SER A 770 29.02 -37.52 34.31
N GLY A 771 28.51 -36.49 35.02
CA GLY A 771 27.55 -36.71 36.12
C GLY A 771 28.03 -36.25 37.48
N SER A 772 27.48 -36.88 38.53
CA SER A 772 27.64 -36.47 39.94
C SER A 772 28.89 -36.94 40.66
N GLY A 773 29.64 -37.87 40.09
CA GLY A 773 30.87 -38.40 40.68
C GLY A 773 31.57 -39.41 39.81
N GLY A 774 32.84 -39.63 40.07
CA GLY A 774 33.63 -40.61 39.32
C GLY A 774 34.93 -40.95 40.02
N SER A 775 35.55 -42.03 39.57
CA SER A 775 36.85 -42.49 40.10
C SER A 775 37.73 -42.93 38.94
N VAL A 776 38.96 -42.45 38.96
CA VAL A 776 39.96 -42.76 37.95
C VAL A 776 41.17 -43.36 38.64
N SER A 777 41.65 -44.48 38.16
CA SER A 777 42.86 -45.16 38.70
C SER A 777 43.88 -45.30 37.57
N VAL A 778 45.14 -45.17 37.97
CA VAL A 778 46.27 -45.40 37.07
C VAL A 778 47.41 -46.08 37.80
N ASP A 779 47.91 -47.13 37.19
CA ASP A 779 49.15 -47.79 37.66
C ASP A 779 50.34 -47.11 37.05
N ILE A 780 51.25 -46.64 37.91
CA ILE A 780 52.47 -45.95 37.45
C ILE A 780 53.70 -46.77 37.95
N ARG A 781 54.74 -46.64 37.14
CA ARG A 781 56.07 -47.15 37.55
C ARG A 781 57.07 -46.02 37.44
N VAL A 782 57.58 -45.59 38.61
CA VAL A 782 58.56 -44.47 38.66
C VAL A 782 59.92 -45.09 39.06
N SER A 783 60.87 -44.97 38.16
CA SER A 783 62.21 -45.58 38.32
C SER A 783 63.26 -44.64 38.95
N SER A 784 63.00 -43.35 38.95
CA SER A 784 63.91 -42.36 39.51
C SER A 784 63.83 -42.35 41.04
N PRO A 785 64.97 -42.46 41.74
CA PRO A 785 65.01 -42.33 43.19
C PRO A 785 64.64 -40.89 43.61
N GLY A 786 63.96 -40.71 44.68
CA GLY A 786 63.59 -39.41 45.21
C GLY A 786 62.13 -39.22 45.57
N ARG A 787 61.74 -38.00 45.95
CA ARG A 787 60.39 -37.67 46.31
C ARG A 787 59.65 -37.25 45.01
N HIS A 788 58.55 -37.87 44.75
CA HIS A 788 57.64 -37.63 43.66
C HIS A 788 56.33 -36.97 44.13
N THR A 789 55.87 -36.04 43.45
CA THR A 789 54.55 -35.35 43.69
C THR A 789 53.44 -35.98 42.84
N ILE A 790 52.30 -36.17 43.46
CA ILE A 790 51.09 -36.57 42.74
C ILE A 790 50.02 -35.50 42.91
N GLN A 791 49.22 -35.25 41.90
CA GLN A 791 48.11 -34.33 41.95
C GLN A 791 46.92 -34.93 41.18
N ALA A 792 45.72 -34.79 41.72
CA ALA A 792 44.51 -35.02 40.97
C ALA A 792 43.80 -33.68 40.79
N ILE A 793 43.25 -33.44 39.62
CA ILE A 793 42.47 -32.26 39.28
C ILE A 793 41.12 -32.70 38.73
N ALA A 794 40.03 -32.31 39.36
CA ALA A 794 38.67 -32.46 38.85
C ALA A 794 38.20 -31.17 38.24
N ARG A 795 37.50 -31.26 37.11
CA ARG A 795 36.86 -30.15 36.43
C ARG A 795 35.38 -30.43 36.22
N ASP A 796 34.55 -29.38 36.22
CA ASP A 796 33.11 -29.46 35.96
C ASP A 796 32.70 -28.66 34.74
N GLU A 797 31.40 -28.75 34.31
CA GLU A 797 30.81 -28.01 33.20
C GLU A 797 30.77 -26.51 33.45
N GLY A 798 30.83 -26.06 34.71
CA GLY A 798 30.91 -24.64 35.10
C GLY A 798 32.34 -24.10 35.10
N TYR A 799 33.33 -24.86 34.62
CA TYR A 799 34.76 -24.50 34.66
C TYR A 799 35.34 -24.32 36.07
N TYR A 800 34.67 -24.79 37.12
CA TYR A 800 35.27 -24.89 38.44
C TYR A 800 36.25 -26.06 38.50
N THR A 801 37.34 -25.86 39.23
CA THR A 801 38.35 -26.88 39.45
C THR A 801 38.57 -27.14 40.94
N ALA A 802 38.87 -28.37 41.27
CA ALA A 802 39.40 -28.76 42.56
C ALA A 802 40.63 -29.65 42.39
N SER A 803 41.58 -29.53 43.31
CA SER A 803 42.76 -30.39 43.29
C SER A 803 43.09 -30.94 44.66
N ASP A 804 43.59 -32.17 44.69
CA ASP A 804 44.20 -32.77 45.84
C ASP A 804 45.60 -33.27 45.48
N SER A 805 46.54 -33.19 46.41
CA SER A 805 47.93 -33.49 46.14
C SER A 805 48.55 -34.31 47.22
N GLY A 806 49.39 -35.14 46.81
CA GLY A 806 50.19 -36.00 47.72
C GLY A 806 51.64 -36.22 47.26
N SER A 807 52.35 -36.98 47.94
CA SER A 807 53.73 -37.34 47.54
C SER A 807 54.11 -38.75 48.01
N PHE A 808 55.02 -39.39 47.32
CA PHE A 808 55.63 -40.64 47.68
C PHE A 808 57.13 -40.59 47.37
N SER A 809 57.89 -41.48 48.10
CA SER A 809 59.34 -41.57 47.82
C SER A 809 59.66 -42.90 47.19
N VAL A 810 60.59 -42.92 46.28
CA VAL A 810 61.21 -44.16 45.74
C VAL A 810 62.66 -44.20 46.27
N GLY A 811 62.91 -45.24 46.99
CA GLY A 811 64.28 -45.48 47.54
C GLY A 811 65.32 -45.74 46.47
N SER A 812 66.59 -45.34 46.68
CA SER A 812 67.74 -45.81 45.92
C SER A 812 67.90 -47.31 46.09
N SER A 813 67.81 -48.09 45.03
CA SER A 813 68.23 -49.42 45.03
C SER A 813 69.75 -49.42 45.33
N SER A 814 70.16 -49.65 46.63
CA SER A 814 71.52 -50.06 46.95
C SER A 814 71.70 -51.44 46.39
N SER A 815 72.40 -51.63 45.30
CA SER A 815 72.99 -52.89 44.92
C SER A 815 74.01 -53.24 46.06
N SER A 816 73.68 -54.09 46.91
CA SER A 816 74.62 -54.82 47.73
C SER A 816 74.95 -56.05 46.93
N ASP A 817 76.28 -56.13 46.53
CA ASP A 817 76.91 -57.35 46.08
C ASP A 817 76.68 -58.47 47.02
#